data_c18819cdaa91a1aab8633c5241aee7e2
#
_entry.id   c18819cdaa91a1aab8633c5241aee7e2
#
_cell.length_a   1.000
_cell.length_b   1.000
_cell.length_c   1.000
_cell.angle_alpha   90.00
_cell.angle_beta   90.00
_cell.angle_gamma   90.00
#
_symmetry.space_group_name_H-M   'P 1'
#
loop_
_entity.id
_entity.type
_entity.pdbx_description
1 polymer ?
#
loop_
_entity_poly.entity_id
_entity_poly.type
_entity_poly.pdbx_seq_one_letter_code
_entity_poly.pdbx_strand_id
1 'polypeptide(L)'
;MKFSEQWVREWVNPAISTEQLCEQITMLGLEVDGVEKVAGDFTGVVVGEVVECAQHPDADKLRVTKVNVGGERLLDIVCGAPNCRQGLKVACAVEGAELPGDFKIKKTKLRGQPSEGMLCSFSELGIESDANGIIELPKDAPIGTNLRDYLKLDDNVIEISLTPNRADCLSIAGVARELAVVNKLHETPPHFEVVKPTISDKVQIDVQAAEACPRYLLRVIKNVNVKAQSPMWMQEKLRRCDIRSIDPIVDVTNYILLELGQPMHAFDMEKVAQPVQVRMAKENEALVLLDGTTVKLQPNTLVIADQNGALAMAGIFGGEASGVNVENTKDVILEAAFFAPLAITGRARQYGLHTDSSHRFERGVDFELPRKAMERATALLLDICGGEAGEICEVTNEANLPKRQQVTLQRHKLDALLGHHIETETVTDILQRLGLQVSYANDSWTAVAPSWRFDIEIEEDLIEEVARIYGYNSIPNNAPLAHLRMREHSEADIELSRIKAALVSCDFYEAITYSFVDPKIQSLLHPEIKPFILPNPISVEMSAMRVSLLTGLLGAVSYNQNRQQNRVRLFEFGLRFIPDEKAEFGVRQEHVFAAVMTGSKANEQWSEKAAPADFYDLKGYIENLLSLSSAGNRAKFVAKSYTALHPGQSAAIMLDGEEIGFIGQLHPTIAQKIGINGKAFVCEISIASISRRDIAKAKEISRFPANRRDLALVVADSVAADDVLDACRVAGGDKLTQVNLFDVYQGSGVAEGHKSLAISLVIQDNEKTLEEDEINAVISAVLSELKQRFNAYLRD
;
A
#
# COMPACT_ATOMS: atom_id res chain seq x y z
N MET A 1 -11.13 -2.12 -11.05
CA MET A 1 -11.98 -2.75 -12.07
C MET A 1 -11.53 -2.30 -13.46
N LYS A 2 -11.32 -3.27 -14.38
CA LYS A 2 -11.01 -2.97 -15.79
C LYS A 2 -12.26 -3.08 -16.64
N PHE A 3 -12.41 -2.21 -17.64
CA PHE A 3 -13.54 -2.26 -18.58
C PHE A 3 -13.20 -1.60 -19.92
N SER A 4 -13.91 -2.01 -20.97
CA SER A 4 -13.83 -1.43 -22.31
C SER A 4 -14.54 -0.09 -22.37
N GLU A 5 -13.89 0.95 -22.91
CA GLU A 5 -14.50 2.25 -23.17
C GLU A 5 -15.70 2.12 -24.11
N GLN A 6 -15.57 1.34 -25.19
CA GLN A 6 -16.67 1.12 -26.12
C GLN A 6 -17.88 0.47 -25.45
N TRP A 7 -17.68 -0.43 -24.49
CA TRP A 7 -18.79 -1.05 -23.76
C TRP A 7 -19.57 -0.04 -22.91
N VAL A 8 -18.88 0.86 -22.22
CA VAL A 8 -19.55 1.96 -21.50
C VAL A 8 -20.25 2.89 -22.47
N ARG A 9 -19.64 3.20 -23.63
CA ARG A 9 -20.25 4.05 -24.67
C ARG A 9 -21.47 3.39 -25.33
N GLU A 10 -21.64 2.07 -25.29
CA GLU A 10 -22.90 1.41 -25.68
C GLU A 10 -24.06 1.79 -24.74
N TRP A 11 -23.78 2.12 -23.48
CA TRP A 11 -24.77 2.51 -22.47
C TRP A 11 -24.97 4.02 -22.38
N VAL A 12 -23.93 4.79 -22.51
CA VAL A 12 -23.95 6.25 -22.52
C VAL A 12 -22.79 6.78 -23.36
N ASN A 13 -23.08 7.61 -24.35
CA ASN A 13 -22.05 8.08 -25.27
C ASN A 13 -21.97 9.62 -25.28
N PRO A 14 -21.29 10.24 -24.28
CA PRO A 14 -21.02 11.66 -24.30
C PRO A 14 -20.05 12.00 -25.44
N ALA A 15 -20.27 13.14 -26.11
CA ALA A 15 -19.43 13.62 -27.22
C ALA A 15 -18.10 14.23 -26.71
N ILE A 16 -17.28 13.42 -26.02
CA ILE A 16 -16.00 13.81 -25.41
C ILE A 16 -14.91 12.81 -25.80
N SER A 17 -13.64 13.23 -25.72
CA SER A 17 -12.49 12.33 -25.97
C SER A 17 -12.32 11.33 -24.84
N THR A 18 -11.46 10.31 -25.06
CA THR A 18 -11.07 9.35 -24.03
C THR A 18 -10.43 10.03 -22.82
N GLU A 19 -9.56 11.02 -23.04
CA GLU A 19 -8.89 11.76 -21.97
C GLU A 19 -9.92 12.52 -21.12
N GLN A 20 -10.87 13.19 -21.75
CA GLN A 20 -11.95 13.89 -21.05
C GLN A 20 -12.89 12.92 -20.29
N LEU A 21 -13.13 11.72 -20.86
CA LEU A 21 -13.90 10.68 -20.21
C LEU A 21 -13.20 10.20 -18.94
N CYS A 22 -11.91 9.94 -19.01
CA CYS A 22 -11.09 9.52 -17.86
C CYS A 22 -11.01 10.60 -16.78
N GLU A 23 -10.87 11.87 -17.18
CA GLU A 23 -10.91 13.00 -16.26
C GLU A 23 -12.27 13.09 -15.54
N GLN A 24 -13.38 12.97 -16.28
CA GLN A 24 -14.70 12.97 -15.66
C GLN A 24 -14.90 11.82 -14.70
N ILE A 25 -14.50 10.59 -15.07
CA ILE A 25 -14.58 9.41 -14.20
C ILE A 25 -13.81 9.65 -12.90
N THR A 26 -12.59 10.17 -12.98
CA THR A 26 -11.77 10.49 -11.81
C THR A 26 -12.44 11.57 -10.94
N MET A 27 -12.94 12.65 -11.54
CA MET A 27 -13.59 13.74 -10.82
C MET A 27 -14.93 13.33 -10.19
N LEU A 28 -15.55 12.27 -10.66
CA LEU A 28 -16.73 11.66 -10.05
C LEU A 28 -16.40 10.78 -8.81
N GLY A 29 -15.12 10.64 -8.46
CA GLY A 29 -14.64 9.84 -7.33
C GLY A 29 -14.30 8.39 -7.71
N LEU A 30 -14.17 8.09 -8.99
CA LEU A 30 -13.78 6.79 -9.53
C LEU A 30 -12.38 6.92 -10.14
N GLU A 31 -11.34 6.83 -9.32
CA GLU A 31 -9.95 7.10 -9.74
C GLU A 31 -9.53 6.21 -10.92
N VAL A 32 -9.07 6.83 -12.01
CA VAL A 32 -8.53 6.12 -13.18
C VAL A 32 -7.05 5.84 -12.94
N ASP A 33 -6.70 4.56 -12.77
CA ASP A 33 -5.33 4.10 -12.54
C ASP A 33 -4.54 3.95 -13.84
N GLY A 34 -5.23 3.61 -14.94
CA GLY A 34 -4.57 3.41 -16.22
C GLY A 34 -5.54 3.35 -17.40
N VAL A 35 -4.98 3.57 -18.58
CA VAL A 35 -5.67 3.44 -19.86
C VAL A 35 -4.74 2.72 -20.83
N GLU A 36 -5.18 1.60 -21.39
CA GLU A 36 -4.41 0.78 -22.31
C GLU A 36 -5.18 0.54 -23.61
N LYS A 37 -4.49 0.54 -24.75
CA LYS A 37 -5.08 0.15 -26.02
C LYS A 37 -5.42 -1.34 -26.03
N VAL A 38 -6.57 -1.72 -26.55
CA VAL A 38 -7.02 -3.12 -26.67
C VAL A 38 -6.11 -3.96 -27.58
N ALA A 39 -5.46 -3.34 -28.55
CA ALA A 39 -4.55 -3.97 -29.49
C ALA A 39 -3.41 -3.06 -29.89
N GLY A 40 -2.30 -3.66 -30.32
CA GLY A 40 -1.19 -2.93 -30.93
C GLY A 40 -1.57 -2.23 -32.23
N ASP A 41 -0.70 -1.34 -32.69
CA ASP A 41 -0.90 -0.67 -33.98
C ASP A 41 -0.50 -1.65 -35.09
N PHE A 42 -1.46 -2.07 -35.89
CA PHE A 42 -1.27 -2.93 -37.05
C PHE A 42 -2.25 -2.59 -38.17
N THR A 43 -1.86 -2.91 -39.42
CA THR A 43 -2.67 -2.73 -40.63
C THR A 43 -2.60 -3.97 -41.52
N GLY A 44 -3.55 -4.14 -42.44
CA GLY A 44 -3.50 -5.20 -43.47
C GLY A 44 -3.75 -6.62 -42.92
N VAL A 45 -4.42 -6.74 -41.77
CA VAL A 45 -4.85 -8.03 -41.23
C VAL A 45 -6.34 -8.20 -41.50
N VAL A 46 -6.72 -9.30 -42.14
CA VAL A 46 -8.12 -9.60 -42.54
C VAL A 46 -8.58 -10.97 -42.04
N VAL A 47 -9.85 -11.17 -41.99
CA VAL A 47 -10.47 -12.49 -41.77
C VAL A 47 -10.15 -13.38 -42.97
N GLY A 48 -9.45 -14.49 -42.76
CA GLY A 48 -9.15 -15.50 -43.77
C GLY A 48 -9.79 -16.85 -43.43
N GLU A 49 -9.91 -17.74 -44.44
CA GLU A 49 -10.30 -19.13 -44.27
C GLU A 49 -9.20 -20.06 -44.76
N VAL A 50 -8.77 -20.99 -43.95
CA VAL A 50 -7.85 -22.05 -44.36
C VAL A 50 -8.60 -23.09 -45.19
N VAL A 51 -8.51 -22.98 -46.51
CA VAL A 51 -9.22 -23.86 -47.46
C VAL A 51 -8.52 -25.22 -47.59
N GLU A 52 -7.18 -25.20 -47.61
CA GLU A 52 -6.36 -26.41 -47.62
C GLU A 52 -5.27 -26.32 -46.56
N CYS A 53 -4.99 -27.43 -45.89
CA CYS A 53 -3.92 -27.52 -44.87
C CYS A 53 -3.24 -28.90 -45.00
N ALA A 54 -1.94 -28.89 -45.36
CA ALA A 54 -1.14 -30.08 -45.50
C ALA A 54 0.15 -29.98 -44.68
N GLN A 55 0.75 -31.14 -44.35
CA GLN A 55 2.06 -31.20 -43.71
C GLN A 55 3.14 -30.62 -44.63
N HIS A 56 4.06 -29.86 -44.10
CA HIS A 56 5.20 -29.33 -44.85
C HIS A 56 6.15 -30.51 -45.25
N PRO A 57 6.60 -30.58 -46.51
CA PRO A 57 7.42 -31.71 -46.97
C PRO A 57 8.75 -31.87 -46.22
N ASP A 58 9.38 -30.77 -45.78
CA ASP A 58 10.71 -30.77 -45.21
C ASP A 58 10.72 -30.26 -43.74
N ALA A 59 9.58 -30.23 -43.03
CA ALA A 59 9.54 -29.71 -41.68
C ALA A 59 8.33 -30.25 -40.88
N ASP A 60 8.58 -31.04 -39.84
CA ASP A 60 7.56 -31.70 -39.02
C ASP A 60 6.62 -30.76 -38.28
N LYS A 61 7.10 -29.57 -37.94
CA LYS A 61 6.32 -28.58 -37.18
C LYS A 61 5.61 -27.55 -38.03
N LEU A 62 5.79 -27.58 -39.35
CA LEU A 62 5.21 -26.60 -40.26
C LEU A 62 4.07 -27.23 -41.08
N ARG A 63 3.11 -26.39 -41.44
CA ARG A 63 2.01 -26.74 -42.34
C ARG A 63 2.03 -25.78 -43.52
N VAL A 64 1.71 -26.28 -44.71
CA VAL A 64 1.49 -25.49 -45.93
C VAL A 64 -0.02 -25.34 -46.08
N THR A 65 -0.48 -24.11 -46.19
CA THR A 65 -1.91 -23.79 -46.27
C THR A 65 -2.24 -22.96 -47.47
N LYS A 66 -3.47 -23.14 -48.00
CA LYS A 66 -4.09 -22.21 -48.94
C LYS A 66 -5.17 -21.44 -48.24
N VAL A 67 -5.08 -20.14 -48.19
CA VAL A 67 -5.93 -19.27 -47.44
C VAL A 67 -6.73 -18.35 -48.35
N ASN A 68 -8.08 -18.40 -48.18
CA ASN A 68 -8.97 -17.46 -48.81
C ASN A 68 -9.11 -16.20 -47.98
N VAL A 69 -8.71 -15.06 -48.51
CA VAL A 69 -8.85 -13.73 -47.89
C VAL A 69 -9.83 -12.80 -48.62
N GLY A 70 -10.74 -13.39 -49.43
CA GLY A 70 -11.73 -12.64 -50.22
C GLY A 70 -11.20 -12.06 -51.51
N GLY A 71 -9.99 -12.38 -51.93
CA GLY A 71 -9.44 -11.98 -53.23
C GLY A 71 -9.73 -13.00 -54.33
N GLU A 72 -9.25 -12.69 -55.56
CA GLU A 72 -9.46 -13.55 -56.76
C GLU A 72 -8.70 -14.88 -56.68
N ARG A 73 -7.69 -15.02 -55.84
CA ARG A 73 -6.90 -16.24 -55.68
C ARG A 73 -6.63 -16.56 -54.20
N LEU A 74 -6.38 -17.82 -53.96
CA LEU A 74 -5.93 -18.29 -52.63
C LEU A 74 -4.45 -17.89 -52.40
N LEU A 75 -4.10 -17.55 -51.18
CA LEU A 75 -2.72 -17.27 -50.77
C LEU A 75 -2.04 -18.54 -50.23
N ASP A 76 -0.81 -18.78 -50.68
CA ASP A 76 0.01 -19.84 -50.10
C ASP A 76 0.68 -19.29 -48.82
N ILE A 77 0.45 -19.92 -47.71
CA ILE A 77 1.00 -19.47 -46.40
C ILE A 77 1.53 -20.67 -45.63
N VAL A 78 2.75 -20.55 -45.12
CA VAL A 78 3.36 -21.53 -44.22
C VAL A 78 3.10 -21.12 -42.77
N CYS A 79 2.51 -22.02 -42.01
CA CYS A 79 2.12 -21.79 -40.61
C CYS A 79 2.78 -22.81 -39.67
N GLY A 80 3.33 -22.34 -38.54
CA GLY A 80 3.93 -23.18 -37.50
C GLY A 80 3.04 -23.42 -36.27
N ALA A 81 1.82 -22.87 -36.28
CA ALA A 81 0.94 -23.01 -35.14
C ALA A 81 0.32 -24.41 -35.04
N PRO A 82 0.26 -25.00 -33.84
CA PRO A 82 -0.24 -26.36 -33.64
C PRO A 82 -1.75 -26.49 -33.91
N ASN A 83 -2.51 -25.42 -33.77
CA ASN A 83 -3.95 -25.40 -33.99
C ASN A 83 -4.36 -25.14 -35.46
N CYS A 84 -3.41 -24.94 -36.37
CA CYS A 84 -3.70 -24.71 -37.78
C CYS A 84 -4.28 -25.95 -38.44
N ARG A 85 -5.49 -25.82 -39.04
CA ARG A 85 -6.23 -26.91 -39.70
C ARG A 85 -7.13 -26.38 -40.80
N GLN A 86 -7.52 -27.26 -41.72
CA GLN A 86 -8.48 -26.93 -42.78
C GLN A 86 -9.86 -26.54 -42.22
N GLY A 87 -10.50 -25.58 -42.83
CA GLY A 87 -11.83 -25.07 -42.48
C GLY A 87 -11.82 -24.05 -41.36
N LEU A 88 -10.63 -23.67 -40.84
CA LEU A 88 -10.51 -22.68 -39.78
C LEU A 88 -10.60 -21.26 -40.35
N LYS A 89 -11.41 -20.41 -39.69
CA LYS A 89 -11.37 -18.95 -39.90
C LYS A 89 -10.28 -18.38 -39.03
N VAL A 90 -9.44 -17.49 -39.55
CA VAL A 90 -8.21 -17.00 -38.94
C VAL A 90 -7.98 -15.52 -39.19
N ALA A 91 -7.14 -14.92 -38.36
CA ALA A 91 -6.55 -13.62 -38.61
C ALA A 91 -5.36 -13.78 -39.58
N CYS A 92 -5.48 -13.22 -40.78
CA CYS A 92 -4.48 -13.33 -41.84
C CYS A 92 -3.89 -11.97 -42.19
N ALA A 93 -2.60 -11.77 -41.91
CA ALA A 93 -1.81 -10.63 -42.37
C ALA A 93 -1.43 -10.86 -43.84
N VAL A 94 -1.92 -10.01 -44.73
CA VAL A 94 -1.63 -10.10 -46.15
C VAL A 94 -0.33 -9.39 -46.51
N GLU A 95 0.16 -9.56 -47.76
CA GLU A 95 1.35 -8.84 -48.24
C GLU A 95 1.20 -7.32 -48.06
N GLY A 96 2.20 -6.66 -47.50
CA GLY A 96 2.17 -5.24 -47.15
C GLY A 96 1.57 -4.89 -45.81
N ALA A 97 1.03 -5.86 -45.07
CA ALA A 97 0.61 -5.65 -43.69
C ALA A 97 1.77 -5.20 -42.80
N GLU A 98 1.47 -4.28 -41.89
CA GLU A 98 2.40 -3.82 -40.86
C GLU A 98 1.90 -4.30 -39.50
N LEU A 99 2.74 -5.03 -38.76
CA LEU A 99 2.42 -5.56 -37.44
C LEU A 99 3.19 -4.79 -36.37
N PRO A 100 2.86 -4.89 -35.08
CA PRO A 100 3.57 -4.23 -34.00
C PRO A 100 5.09 -4.47 -34.06
N GLY A 101 5.87 -3.45 -33.70
CA GLY A 101 7.33 -3.49 -33.81
C GLY A 101 7.86 -3.26 -35.24
N ASP A 102 7.11 -2.55 -36.10
CA ASP A 102 7.47 -2.21 -37.50
C ASP A 102 7.71 -3.45 -38.38
N PHE A 103 7.07 -4.58 -38.02
CA PHE A 103 7.22 -5.82 -38.76
C PHE A 103 6.33 -5.85 -39.99
N LYS A 104 6.99 -5.76 -41.20
CA LYS A 104 6.28 -5.75 -42.49
C LYS A 104 6.17 -7.14 -43.09
N ILE A 105 4.97 -7.55 -43.47
CA ILE A 105 4.72 -8.82 -44.15
C ILE A 105 5.12 -8.69 -45.66
N LYS A 106 6.00 -9.59 -46.09
CA LYS A 106 6.49 -9.68 -47.44
C LYS A 106 6.38 -11.12 -47.92
N LYS A 107 6.25 -11.28 -49.25
CA LYS A 107 6.38 -12.61 -49.87
C LYS A 107 7.74 -13.19 -49.60
N THR A 108 7.77 -14.40 -49.10
CA THR A 108 8.99 -15.12 -48.75
C THR A 108 8.87 -16.59 -49.06
N LYS A 109 9.98 -17.31 -48.94
CA LYS A 109 9.99 -18.79 -48.97
C LYS A 109 10.50 -19.31 -47.65
N LEU A 110 9.67 -20.15 -47.04
CA LEU A 110 10.02 -20.81 -45.76
C LEU A 110 10.34 -22.28 -46.07
N ARG A 111 11.59 -22.67 -45.91
CA ARG A 111 12.11 -24.02 -46.25
C ARG A 111 11.66 -24.49 -47.64
N GLY A 112 11.78 -23.61 -48.65
CA GLY A 112 11.44 -23.91 -50.02
C GLY A 112 9.98 -23.70 -50.44
N GLN A 113 9.03 -23.64 -49.51
CA GLN A 113 7.62 -23.38 -49.78
C GLN A 113 7.30 -21.88 -49.77
N PRO A 114 6.46 -21.37 -50.72
CA PRO A 114 6.06 -19.98 -50.74
C PRO A 114 5.19 -19.63 -49.55
N SER A 115 5.36 -18.40 -49.00
CA SER A 115 4.50 -17.80 -48.00
C SER A 115 4.23 -16.35 -48.35
N GLU A 116 2.98 -16.04 -48.68
CA GLU A 116 2.56 -14.73 -49.19
C GLU A 116 1.79 -13.93 -48.12
N GLY A 117 1.85 -14.36 -46.85
CA GLY A 117 1.19 -13.78 -45.74
C GLY A 117 1.60 -14.49 -44.45
N MET A 118 0.90 -14.15 -43.37
CA MET A 118 1.11 -14.76 -42.07
C MET A 118 -0.22 -14.96 -41.34
N LEU A 119 -0.44 -16.15 -40.75
CA LEU A 119 -1.57 -16.38 -39.84
C LEU A 119 -1.15 -15.92 -38.46
N CYS A 120 -1.91 -14.99 -37.88
CA CYS A 120 -1.49 -14.28 -36.66
C CYS A 120 -2.07 -14.89 -35.38
N SER A 121 -1.26 -14.88 -34.34
CA SER A 121 -1.67 -15.05 -32.95
C SER A 121 -2.11 -13.71 -32.33
N PHE A 122 -2.70 -13.72 -31.14
CA PHE A 122 -3.03 -12.51 -30.41
C PHE A 122 -1.78 -11.68 -30.07
N SER A 123 -0.72 -12.34 -29.63
CA SER A 123 0.53 -11.65 -29.25
C SER A 123 1.20 -10.91 -30.41
N GLU A 124 1.14 -11.46 -31.63
CA GLU A 124 1.70 -10.80 -32.83
C GLU A 124 0.92 -9.54 -33.20
N LEU A 125 -0.33 -9.42 -32.80
CA LEU A 125 -1.16 -8.22 -32.98
C LEU A 125 -1.10 -7.26 -31.79
N GLY A 126 -0.24 -7.54 -30.78
CA GLY A 126 -0.17 -6.75 -29.56
C GLY A 126 -1.45 -6.83 -28.73
N ILE A 127 -2.14 -7.96 -28.79
CA ILE A 127 -3.35 -8.23 -28.02
C ILE A 127 -2.98 -9.17 -26.87
N GLU A 128 -3.26 -8.77 -25.64
CA GLU A 128 -3.05 -9.60 -24.46
C GLU A 128 -4.06 -10.76 -24.43
N SER A 129 -3.54 -11.98 -24.36
CA SER A 129 -4.35 -13.19 -24.30
C SER A 129 -3.53 -14.39 -23.88
N ASP A 130 -4.11 -15.30 -23.11
CA ASP A 130 -3.52 -16.59 -22.73
C ASP A 130 -3.64 -17.65 -23.82
N ALA A 131 -4.29 -17.35 -24.95
CA ALA A 131 -4.52 -18.28 -26.04
C ALA A 131 -3.22 -18.62 -26.79
N ASN A 132 -2.94 -19.90 -26.93
CA ASN A 132 -1.80 -20.39 -27.69
C ASN A 132 -2.15 -20.68 -29.15
N GLY A 133 -1.26 -20.30 -30.08
CA GLY A 133 -1.44 -20.54 -31.51
C GLY A 133 -2.08 -19.36 -32.25
N ILE A 134 -2.57 -19.61 -33.46
CA ILE A 134 -3.23 -18.60 -34.28
C ILE A 134 -4.65 -18.31 -33.78
N ILE A 135 -5.11 -17.07 -34.03
CA ILE A 135 -6.48 -16.65 -33.67
C ILE A 135 -7.49 -17.48 -34.46
N GLU A 136 -8.37 -18.18 -33.75
CA GLU A 136 -9.52 -18.88 -34.28
C GLU A 136 -10.74 -17.97 -34.23
N LEU A 137 -11.33 -17.71 -35.39
CA LEU A 137 -12.53 -16.90 -35.53
C LEU A 137 -13.77 -17.77 -35.71
N PRO A 138 -14.96 -17.28 -35.37
CA PRO A 138 -16.23 -17.98 -35.63
C PRO A 138 -16.40 -18.34 -37.08
N LYS A 139 -17.11 -19.43 -37.34
CA LYS A 139 -17.35 -19.95 -38.71
C LYS A 139 -18.09 -18.96 -39.62
N ASP A 140 -18.91 -18.12 -39.05
CA ASP A 140 -19.71 -17.08 -39.72
C ASP A 140 -18.91 -15.77 -39.95
N ALA A 141 -17.66 -15.67 -39.45
CA ALA A 141 -16.82 -14.48 -39.66
C ALA A 141 -16.66 -14.17 -41.15
N PRO A 142 -17.00 -12.97 -41.63
CA PRO A 142 -17.02 -12.64 -43.05
C PRO A 142 -15.60 -12.53 -43.59
N ILE A 143 -15.27 -13.36 -44.56
CA ILE A 143 -13.94 -13.41 -45.20
C ILE A 143 -13.62 -12.08 -45.87
N GLY A 144 -12.36 -11.62 -45.72
CA GLY A 144 -11.87 -10.37 -46.29
C GLY A 144 -12.16 -9.13 -45.47
N THR A 145 -12.95 -9.24 -44.39
CA THR A 145 -13.20 -8.11 -43.48
C THR A 145 -11.95 -7.75 -42.71
N ASN A 146 -11.69 -6.46 -42.53
CA ASN A 146 -10.59 -5.99 -41.67
C ASN A 146 -10.80 -6.51 -40.26
N LEU A 147 -9.76 -7.10 -39.68
CA LEU A 147 -9.84 -7.72 -38.37
C LEU A 147 -10.10 -6.70 -37.24
N ARG A 148 -9.52 -5.47 -37.37
CA ARG A 148 -9.77 -4.40 -36.40
C ARG A 148 -11.24 -4.01 -36.32
N ASP A 149 -11.88 -3.93 -37.49
CA ASP A 149 -13.32 -3.60 -37.57
C ASP A 149 -14.18 -4.77 -37.04
N TYR A 150 -13.81 -6.00 -37.41
CA TYR A 150 -14.55 -7.19 -37.00
C TYR A 150 -14.56 -7.40 -35.50
N LEU A 151 -13.38 -7.28 -34.87
CA LEU A 151 -13.23 -7.42 -33.42
C LEU A 151 -13.39 -6.10 -32.66
N LYS A 152 -13.65 -4.98 -33.34
CA LYS A 152 -13.76 -3.64 -32.74
C LYS A 152 -12.53 -3.30 -31.88
N LEU A 153 -11.32 -3.46 -32.44
CA LEU A 153 -10.06 -3.32 -31.69
C LEU A 153 -9.61 -1.87 -31.45
N ASP A 154 -10.26 -0.90 -32.10
CA ASP A 154 -10.05 0.53 -31.85
C ASP A 154 -10.80 0.93 -30.58
N ASP A 155 -10.31 0.47 -29.45
CA ASP A 155 -10.92 0.61 -28.14
C ASP A 155 -9.82 0.74 -27.06
N ASN A 156 -10.19 1.27 -25.92
CA ASN A 156 -9.32 1.40 -24.76
C ASN A 156 -9.89 0.58 -23.59
N VAL A 157 -9.01 -0.04 -22.82
CA VAL A 157 -9.29 -0.60 -21.52
C VAL A 157 -8.98 0.46 -20.48
N ILE A 158 -9.96 0.82 -19.69
CA ILE A 158 -9.83 1.77 -18.59
C ILE A 158 -9.83 0.98 -17.27
N GLU A 159 -8.84 1.22 -16.43
CA GLU A 159 -8.76 0.65 -15.10
C GLU A 159 -9.14 1.71 -14.06
N ILE A 160 -10.10 1.38 -13.18
CA ILE A 160 -10.53 2.25 -12.10
C ILE A 160 -10.38 1.61 -10.74
N SER A 161 -9.97 2.41 -9.75
CA SER A 161 -10.02 2.10 -8.33
C SER A 161 -11.22 2.74 -7.68
N LEU A 162 -11.95 1.95 -6.90
CA LEU A 162 -13.18 2.37 -6.24
C LEU A 162 -13.01 2.36 -4.72
N THR A 163 -13.51 3.40 -4.08
CA THR A 163 -13.68 3.40 -2.62
C THR A 163 -14.77 2.40 -2.21
N PRO A 164 -14.70 1.81 -1.00
CA PRO A 164 -15.66 0.80 -0.57
C PRO A 164 -17.13 1.24 -0.59
N ASN A 165 -17.42 2.51 -0.49
CA ASN A 165 -18.77 3.07 -0.54
C ASN A 165 -19.38 3.10 -1.95
N ARG A 166 -18.57 2.98 -3.02
CA ARG A 166 -19.01 3.08 -4.41
C ARG A 166 -19.11 1.73 -5.11
N ALA A 167 -19.63 0.71 -4.41
CA ALA A 167 -19.86 -0.62 -4.96
C ALA A 167 -20.84 -0.64 -6.14
N ASP A 168 -21.75 0.32 -6.22
CA ASP A 168 -22.65 0.54 -7.35
C ASP A 168 -21.92 0.69 -8.69
N CYS A 169 -20.68 1.21 -8.65
CA CYS A 169 -19.83 1.41 -9.83
C CYS A 169 -18.93 0.21 -10.16
N LEU A 170 -19.06 -0.94 -9.46
CA LEU A 170 -18.38 -2.19 -9.83
C LEU A 170 -19.07 -2.89 -11.03
N SER A 171 -19.61 -2.09 -11.97
CA SER A 171 -20.29 -2.57 -13.15
C SER A 171 -20.30 -1.52 -14.26
N ILE A 172 -20.52 -1.97 -15.52
CA ILE A 172 -20.73 -1.07 -16.66
C ILE A 172 -21.95 -0.17 -16.43
N ALA A 173 -23.05 -0.74 -15.95
CA ALA A 173 -24.26 0.02 -15.62
C ALA A 173 -24.01 1.14 -14.60
N GLY A 174 -23.24 0.86 -13.56
CA GLY A 174 -22.90 1.85 -12.54
C GLY A 174 -22.05 3.00 -13.08
N VAL A 175 -20.97 2.68 -13.80
CA VAL A 175 -20.11 3.71 -14.43
C VAL A 175 -20.90 4.53 -15.48
N ALA A 176 -21.71 3.88 -16.28
CA ALA A 176 -22.54 4.56 -17.28
C ALA A 176 -23.55 5.52 -16.64
N ARG A 177 -24.15 5.13 -15.51
CA ARG A 177 -25.06 5.97 -14.73
C ARG A 177 -24.38 7.26 -14.28
N GLU A 178 -23.20 7.17 -13.71
CA GLU A 178 -22.43 8.32 -13.28
C GLU A 178 -22.08 9.27 -14.43
N LEU A 179 -21.65 8.72 -15.55
CA LEU A 179 -21.36 9.50 -16.76
C LEU A 179 -22.62 10.15 -17.36
N ALA A 180 -23.76 9.45 -17.29
CA ALA A 180 -25.04 10.02 -17.71
C ALA A 180 -25.43 11.23 -16.87
N VAL A 181 -25.26 11.13 -15.56
CA VAL A 181 -25.56 12.22 -14.61
C VAL A 181 -24.72 13.48 -14.91
N VAL A 182 -23.41 13.35 -15.01
CA VAL A 182 -22.53 14.53 -15.20
C VAL A 182 -22.71 15.17 -16.58
N ASN A 183 -22.97 14.35 -17.62
CA ASN A 183 -23.16 14.83 -18.99
C ASN A 183 -24.62 15.20 -19.31
N LYS A 184 -25.51 15.11 -18.35
CA LYS A 184 -26.97 15.37 -18.54
C LYS A 184 -27.59 14.54 -19.68
N LEU A 185 -27.17 13.31 -19.80
CA LEU A 185 -27.65 12.33 -20.77
C LEU A 185 -28.56 11.31 -20.08
N HIS A 186 -29.25 10.52 -20.90
CA HIS A 186 -29.97 9.34 -20.46
C HIS A 186 -29.18 8.08 -20.82
N GLU A 187 -29.20 7.11 -19.93
CA GLU A 187 -28.67 5.79 -20.23
C GLU A 187 -29.49 5.09 -21.32
N THR A 188 -28.84 4.33 -22.16
CA THR A 188 -29.41 3.47 -23.19
C THR A 188 -29.04 2.02 -22.92
N PRO A 189 -29.56 1.41 -21.83
CA PRO A 189 -29.26 0.01 -21.52
C PRO A 189 -29.74 -0.91 -22.63
N PRO A 190 -29.05 -2.02 -22.90
CA PRO A 190 -29.50 -3.00 -23.86
C PRO A 190 -30.88 -3.54 -23.46
N HIS A 191 -31.77 -3.58 -24.42
CA HIS A 191 -33.12 -4.13 -24.21
C HIS A 191 -33.06 -5.65 -24.20
N PHE A 192 -33.76 -6.27 -23.26
CA PHE A 192 -34.01 -7.69 -23.25
C PHE A 192 -35.44 -7.97 -22.77
N GLU A 193 -36.07 -8.96 -23.36
CA GLU A 193 -37.41 -9.36 -22.98
C GLU A 193 -37.40 -10.29 -21.77
N VAL A 194 -38.45 -10.21 -20.98
CA VAL A 194 -38.70 -11.18 -19.91
C VAL A 194 -38.92 -12.56 -20.52
N VAL A 195 -38.11 -13.53 -20.10
CA VAL A 195 -38.18 -14.89 -20.64
C VAL A 195 -39.36 -15.64 -20.03
N LYS A 196 -40.38 -15.94 -20.88
CA LYS A 196 -41.51 -16.74 -20.46
C LYS A 196 -41.08 -18.19 -20.21
N PRO A 197 -41.56 -18.84 -19.15
CA PRO A 197 -41.26 -20.24 -18.89
C PRO A 197 -41.86 -21.11 -19.98
N THR A 198 -41.10 -22.07 -20.48
CA THR A 198 -41.49 -23.07 -21.47
C THR A 198 -41.68 -24.47 -20.90
N ILE A 199 -41.20 -24.68 -19.67
CA ILE A 199 -41.31 -25.92 -18.88
C ILE A 199 -41.86 -25.62 -17.48
N SER A 200 -42.40 -26.64 -16.83
CA SER A 200 -43.02 -26.53 -15.51
C SER A 200 -42.07 -26.85 -14.34
N ASP A 201 -40.82 -27.14 -14.65
CA ASP A 201 -39.80 -27.53 -13.65
C ASP A 201 -39.47 -26.36 -12.72
N LYS A 202 -39.44 -26.68 -11.42
CA LYS A 202 -39.15 -25.73 -10.33
C LYS A 202 -38.18 -26.32 -9.35
N VAL A 203 -37.42 -25.46 -8.69
CA VAL A 203 -36.52 -25.83 -7.57
C VAL A 203 -37.16 -25.41 -6.25
N GLN A 204 -37.18 -26.34 -5.29
CA GLN A 204 -37.58 -25.98 -3.92
C GLN A 204 -36.45 -25.26 -3.21
N ILE A 205 -36.77 -24.14 -2.59
CA ILE A 205 -35.84 -23.28 -1.86
C ILE A 205 -36.21 -23.24 -0.38
N ASP A 206 -35.23 -23.44 0.51
CA ASP A 206 -35.38 -23.35 1.94
C ASP A 206 -34.36 -22.36 2.50
N VAL A 207 -34.76 -21.12 2.76
CA VAL A 207 -33.88 -20.08 3.32
C VAL A 207 -33.98 -20.09 4.84
N GLN A 208 -33.05 -20.76 5.51
CA GLN A 208 -32.98 -20.85 6.96
C GLN A 208 -32.27 -19.63 7.59
N ALA A 209 -31.35 -18.98 6.86
CA ALA A 209 -30.61 -17.79 7.29
C ALA A 209 -31.19 -16.52 6.62
N ALA A 210 -32.45 -16.19 6.86
CA ALA A 210 -33.16 -15.10 6.21
C ALA A 210 -32.56 -13.70 6.47
N GLU A 211 -31.87 -13.50 7.60
CA GLU A 211 -31.14 -12.25 7.90
C GLU A 211 -29.89 -12.11 7.02
N ALA A 212 -29.20 -13.21 6.75
CA ALA A 212 -27.98 -13.21 5.93
C ALA A 212 -28.29 -13.23 4.42
N CYS A 213 -29.42 -13.85 4.04
CA CYS A 213 -29.89 -13.92 2.66
C CYS A 213 -31.37 -13.53 2.59
N PRO A 214 -31.71 -12.25 2.58
CA PRO A 214 -33.09 -11.80 2.51
C PRO A 214 -33.79 -12.10 1.20
N ARG A 215 -33.04 -12.28 0.10
CA ARG A 215 -33.60 -12.52 -1.24
C ARG A 215 -32.78 -13.55 -2.00
N TYR A 216 -33.42 -14.63 -2.43
CA TYR A 216 -32.77 -15.73 -3.10
C TYR A 216 -33.62 -16.24 -4.28
N LEU A 217 -33.03 -16.32 -5.47
CA LEU A 217 -33.69 -16.71 -6.70
C LEU A 217 -32.97 -17.88 -7.36
N LEU A 218 -33.75 -18.85 -7.83
CA LEU A 218 -33.28 -19.97 -8.65
C LEU A 218 -34.12 -20.09 -9.90
N ARG A 219 -33.48 -20.51 -11.00
CA ARG A 219 -34.18 -20.85 -12.26
C ARG A 219 -33.59 -22.09 -12.88
N VAL A 220 -34.43 -23.04 -13.27
CA VAL A 220 -34.04 -24.22 -14.05
C VAL A 220 -33.97 -23.86 -15.52
N ILE A 221 -32.92 -24.30 -16.20
CA ILE A 221 -32.80 -24.29 -17.66
C ILE A 221 -32.37 -25.67 -18.09
N LYS A 222 -33.21 -26.34 -18.87
CA LYS A 222 -33.01 -27.71 -19.35
C LYS A 222 -32.53 -27.77 -20.80
N ASN A 223 -31.89 -28.86 -21.13
CA ASN A 223 -31.43 -29.18 -22.50
C ASN A 223 -30.45 -28.14 -23.04
N VAL A 224 -29.58 -27.58 -22.20
CA VAL A 224 -28.56 -26.62 -22.63
C VAL A 224 -27.43 -27.32 -23.36
N ASN A 225 -26.95 -26.73 -24.44
CA ASN A 225 -25.75 -27.17 -25.12
C ASN A 225 -24.52 -26.51 -24.50
N VAL A 226 -23.96 -27.14 -23.45
CA VAL A 226 -22.77 -26.62 -22.74
C VAL A 226 -21.51 -26.61 -23.61
N LYS A 227 -21.50 -27.29 -24.78
CA LYS A 227 -20.43 -27.31 -25.77
C LYS A 227 -20.53 -26.18 -26.80
N ALA A 228 -21.56 -25.36 -26.71
CA ALA A 228 -21.67 -24.15 -27.52
C ALA A 228 -20.48 -23.23 -27.24
N GLN A 229 -20.03 -22.47 -28.22
CA GLN A 229 -19.00 -21.46 -28.01
C GLN A 229 -19.66 -20.15 -27.62
N SER A 230 -19.09 -19.50 -26.61
CA SER A 230 -19.48 -18.12 -26.30
C SER A 230 -19.28 -17.25 -27.53
N PRO A 231 -20.21 -16.34 -27.87
CA PRO A 231 -20.03 -15.42 -28.99
C PRO A 231 -18.75 -14.60 -28.87
N MET A 232 -18.07 -14.34 -29.96
CA MET A 232 -16.81 -13.59 -29.97
C MET A 232 -16.94 -12.21 -29.31
N TRP A 233 -18.06 -11.52 -29.47
CA TRP A 233 -18.31 -10.25 -28.83
C TRP A 233 -18.32 -10.34 -27.30
N MET A 234 -18.82 -11.47 -26.74
CA MET A 234 -18.82 -11.71 -25.28
C MET A 234 -17.42 -12.04 -24.79
N GLN A 235 -16.71 -12.93 -25.50
CA GLN A 235 -15.32 -13.28 -25.19
C GLN A 235 -14.43 -12.04 -25.18
N GLU A 236 -14.55 -11.16 -26.16
CA GLU A 236 -13.80 -9.89 -26.24
C GLU A 236 -14.14 -8.93 -25.11
N LYS A 237 -15.42 -8.78 -24.74
CA LYS A 237 -15.82 -7.96 -23.58
C LYS A 237 -15.26 -8.49 -22.26
N LEU A 238 -15.32 -9.81 -22.05
CA LEU A 238 -14.73 -10.44 -20.87
C LEU A 238 -13.20 -10.26 -20.83
N ARG A 239 -12.49 -10.52 -21.94
CA ARG A 239 -11.05 -10.38 -22.06
C ARG A 239 -10.59 -8.94 -21.73
N ARG A 240 -11.28 -7.92 -22.24
CA ARG A 240 -10.99 -6.50 -21.95
C ARG A 240 -11.25 -6.12 -20.49
N CYS A 241 -11.96 -6.95 -19.74
CA CYS A 241 -12.17 -6.81 -18.30
C CYS A 241 -11.27 -7.73 -17.47
N ASP A 242 -10.23 -8.33 -18.09
CA ASP A 242 -9.30 -9.26 -17.46
C ASP A 242 -9.97 -10.55 -16.96
N ILE A 243 -11.05 -10.96 -17.63
CA ILE A 243 -11.75 -12.23 -17.34
C ILE A 243 -11.57 -13.19 -18.51
N ARG A 244 -11.05 -14.37 -18.21
CA ARG A 244 -10.88 -15.44 -19.17
C ARG A 244 -12.22 -16.09 -19.48
N SER A 245 -12.53 -16.26 -20.78
CA SER A 245 -13.66 -17.09 -21.23
C SER A 245 -13.37 -18.57 -20.94
N ILE A 246 -14.32 -19.27 -20.35
CA ILE A 246 -14.20 -20.67 -19.91
C ILE A 246 -15.20 -21.55 -20.65
N ASP A 247 -16.47 -21.31 -20.43
CA ASP A 247 -17.60 -21.97 -21.08
C ASP A 247 -18.79 -20.99 -21.11
N PRO A 248 -19.80 -21.22 -21.98
CA PRO A 248 -20.86 -20.25 -22.17
C PRO A 248 -21.70 -19.98 -20.92
N ILE A 249 -21.79 -20.91 -19.98
CA ILE A 249 -22.58 -20.72 -18.75
C ILE A 249 -21.84 -19.80 -17.80
N VAL A 250 -20.55 -20.09 -17.55
CA VAL A 250 -19.68 -19.27 -16.71
C VAL A 250 -19.47 -17.90 -17.35
N ASP A 251 -19.28 -17.84 -18.66
CA ASP A 251 -19.11 -16.58 -19.39
C ASP A 251 -20.34 -15.67 -19.27
N VAL A 252 -21.56 -16.23 -19.35
CA VAL A 252 -22.79 -15.47 -19.13
C VAL A 252 -22.86 -14.94 -17.69
N THR A 253 -22.54 -15.75 -16.68
CA THR A 253 -22.58 -15.29 -15.28
C THR A 253 -21.55 -14.19 -15.02
N ASN A 254 -20.34 -14.31 -15.57
CA ASN A 254 -19.30 -13.27 -15.51
C ASN A 254 -19.70 -12.02 -16.31
N TYR A 255 -20.34 -12.18 -17.45
CA TYR A 255 -20.84 -11.07 -18.24
C TYR A 255 -21.89 -10.25 -17.46
N ILE A 256 -22.84 -10.91 -16.79
CA ILE A 256 -23.85 -10.26 -15.95
C ILE A 256 -23.22 -9.56 -14.75
N LEU A 257 -22.23 -10.17 -14.14
CA LEU A 257 -21.46 -9.56 -13.06
C LEU A 257 -20.81 -8.25 -13.49
N LEU A 258 -20.21 -8.20 -14.68
CA LEU A 258 -19.59 -6.99 -15.21
C LEU A 258 -20.62 -5.98 -15.76
N GLU A 259 -21.64 -6.46 -16.49
CA GLU A 259 -22.65 -5.61 -17.10
C GLU A 259 -23.49 -4.90 -16.03
N LEU A 260 -24.01 -5.63 -15.05
CA LEU A 260 -25.01 -5.17 -14.09
C LEU A 260 -24.51 -5.04 -12.65
N GLY A 261 -23.41 -5.70 -12.30
CA GLY A 261 -22.90 -5.73 -10.93
C GLY A 261 -23.53 -6.83 -10.06
N GLN A 262 -24.27 -7.76 -10.63
CA GLN A 262 -24.87 -8.89 -9.94
C GLN A 262 -24.02 -10.14 -10.09
N PRO A 263 -23.34 -10.60 -9.02
CA PRO A 263 -22.72 -11.92 -9.06
C PRO A 263 -23.79 -13.01 -9.15
N MET A 264 -23.56 -13.97 -10.05
CA MET A 264 -24.42 -15.11 -10.26
C MET A 264 -23.63 -16.41 -10.19
N HIS A 265 -24.34 -17.51 -9.93
CA HIS A 265 -23.77 -18.84 -9.97
C HIS A 265 -24.65 -19.81 -10.78
N ALA A 266 -24.05 -20.89 -11.24
CA ALA A 266 -24.74 -21.94 -11.94
C ALA A 266 -24.36 -23.30 -11.37
N PHE A 267 -25.35 -24.10 -11.02
CA PHE A 267 -25.21 -25.48 -10.57
C PHE A 267 -25.59 -26.47 -11.66
N ASP A 268 -24.93 -27.60 -11.70
CA ASP A 268 -25.40 -28.78 -12.46
C ASP A 268 -26.60 -29.39 -11.73
N MET A 269 -27.76 -29.37 -12.38
CA MET A 269 -29.03 -29.82 -11.78
C MET A 269 -28.98 -31.27 -11.30
N GLU A 270 -28.26 -32.15 -11.99
CA GLU A 270 -28.15 -33.57 -11.62
C GLU A 270 -27.37 -33.80 -10.34
N LYS A 271 -26.55 -32.83 -9.94
CA LYS A 271 -25.69 -32.89 -8.76
C LYS A 271 -26.27 -32.20 -7.51
N VAL A 272 -27.46 -31.62 -7.63
CA VAL A 272 -28.08 -30.86 -6.54
C VAL A 272 -29.35 -31.57 -6.06
N ALA A 273 -29.37 -31.99 -4.80
CA ALA A 273 -30.53 -32.54 -4.16
C ALA A 273 -31.45 -31.44 -3.62
N GLN A 274 -32.75 -31.60 -3.80
CA GLN A 274 -33.74 -30.62 -3.33
C GLN A 274 -34.22 -30.93 -1.90
N PRO A 275 -34.61 -29.91 -1.08
CA PRO A 275 -34.54 -28.48 -1.42
C PRO A 275 -33.12 -27.92 -1.40
N VAL A 276 -32.87 -26.86 -2.18
CA VAL A 276 -31.67 -26.03 -2.03
C VAL A 276 -31.84 -25.18 -0.76
N GLN A 277 -30.87 -25.28 0.12
CA GLN A 277 -30.88 -24.62 1.43
C GLN A 277 -29.93 -23.45 1.46
N VAL A 278 -30.33 -22.33 2.02
CA VAL A 278 -29.45 -21.22 2.36
C VAL A 278 -29.36 -21.12 3.88
N ARG A 279 -28.23 -21.53 4.43
CA ARG A 279 -28.03 -21.66 5.89
C ARG A 279 -26.62 -21.28 6.33
N MET A 280 -26.45 -21.17 7.62
CA MET A 280 -25.10 -21.11 8.18
C MET A 280 -24.43 -22.49 8.10
N ALA A 281 -23.11 -22.49 7.92
CA ALA A 281 -22.33 -23.72 7.90
C ALA A 281 -22.38 -24.45 9.25
N LYS A 282 -22.25 -25.78 9.23
CA LYS A 282 -22.05 -26.57 10.43
C LYS A 282 -20.57 -26.52 10.82
N GLU A 283 -20.30 -26.74 12.10
CA GLU A 283 -18.93 -26.73 12.58
C GLU A 283 -18.09 -27.81 11.89
N ASN A 284 -16.92 -27.40 11.35
CA ASN A 284 -16.01 -28.25 10.60
C ASN A 284 -16.61 -28.94 9.34
N GLU A 285 -17.70 -28.45 8.82
CA GLU A 285 -18.25 -28.90 7.55
C GLU A 285 -17.21 -28.72 6.44
N ALA A 286 -16.90 -29.78 5.70
CA ALA A 286 -15.89 -29.72 4.63
C ALA A 286 -16.52 -29.30 3.30
N LEU A 287 -15.81 -28.47 2.54
CA LEU A 287 -16.19 -28.11 1.16
C LEU A 287 -14.93 -28.14 0.29
N VAL A 288 -15.01 -28.83 -0.83
CA VAL A 288 -13.98 -28.75 -1.89
C VAL A 288 -14.41 -27.64 -2.84
N LEU A 289 -13.54 -26.66 -3.02
CA LEU A 289 -13.78 -25.49 -3.87
C LEU A 289 -13.50 -25.80 -5.34
N LEU A 290 -13.98 -24.95 -6.25
CA LEU A 290 -13.77 -25.06 -7.71
C LEU A 290 -12.29 -25.09 -8.11
N ASP A 291 -11.39 -24.56 -7.28
CA ASP A 291 -9.93 -24.62 -7.49
C ASP A 291 -9.28 -25.91 -6.94
N GLY A 292 -10.07 -26.84 -6.42
CA GLY A 292 -9.61 -28.10 -5.81
C GLY A 292 -9.16 -27.96 -4.34
N THR A 293 -9.17 -26.77 -3.77
CA THR A 293 -8.80 -26.55 -2.37
C THR A 293 -9.89 -27.04 -1.43
N THR A 294 -9.54 -27.82 -0.42
CA THR A 294 -10.48 -28.26 0.61
C THR A 294 -10.45 -27.31 1.80
N VAL A 295 -11.58 -26.74 2.14
CA VAL A 295 -11.75 -25.85 3.31
C VAL A 295 -12.63 -26.50 4.37
N LYS A 296 -12.33 -26.19 5.65
CA LYS A 296 -13.20 -26.49 6.79
C LYS A 296 -13.98 -25.23 7.14
N LEU A 297 -15.28 -25.29 6.92
CA LEU A 297 -16.16 -24.15 7.14
C LEU A 297 -16.34 -23.86 8.63
N GLN A 298 -16.45 -22.60 8.95
CA GLN A 298 -16.76 -22.13 10.31
C GLN A 298 -18.25 -21.81 10.44
N PRO A 299 -18.85 -21.90 11.63
CA PRO A 299 -20.29 -21.70 11.84
C PRO A 299 -20.82 -20.32 11.45
N ASN A 300 -19.93 -19.32 11.30
CA ASN A 300 -20.28 -17.98 10.88
C ASN A 300 -20.22 -17.75 9.36
N THR A 301 -20.02 -18.82 8.58
CA THR A 301 -19.99 -18.78 7.11
C THR A 301 -21.35 -19.11 6.55
N LEU A 302 -21.90 -18.27 5.67
CA LEU A 302 -23.12 -18.54 4.95
C LEU A 302 -22.83 -19.52 3.79
N VAL A 303 -23.65 -20.54 3.63
CA VAL A 303 -23.50 -21.56 2.59
C VAL A 303 -24.79 -21.76 1.82
N ILE A 304 -24.63 -22.06 0.54
CA ILE A 304 -25.64 -22.73 -0.25
C ILE A 304 -25.41 -24.22 -0.07
N ALA A 305 -26.45 -24.97 0.28
CA ALA A 305 -26.36 -26.38 0.64
C ALA A 305 -27.54 -27.17 0.09
N ASP A 306 -27.43 -28.48 0.17
CA ASP A 306 -28.53 -29.40 -0.04
C ASP A 306 -28.63 -30.42 1.13
N GLN A 307 -29.34 -31.52 0.94
CA GLN A 307 -29.46 -32.57 1.93
C GLN A 307 -28.12 -33.28 2.21
N ASN A 308 -27.19 -33.25 1.28
CA ASN A 308 -25.91 -33.94 1.35
C ASN A 308 -24.80 -33.10 2.01
N GLY A 309 -24.91 -31.76 1.96
CA GLY A 309 -23.92 -30.85 2.54
C GLY A 309 -23.86 -29.50 1.84
N ALA A 310 -22.76 -28.76 2.11
CA ALA A 310 -22.51 -27.46 1.49
C ALA A 310 -22.13 -27.63 0.00
N LEU A 311 -22.77 -26.87 -0.87
CA LEU A 311 -22.52 -26.79 -2.32
C LEU A 311 -21.60 -25.62 -2.68
N ALA A 312 -21.70 -24.51 -1.94
CA ALA A 312 -20.92 -23.31 -2.17
C ALA A 312 -20.82 -22.48 -0.88
N MET A 313 -19.79 -21.67 -0.76
CA MET A 313 -19.78 -20.52 0.16
C MET A 313 -20.57 -19.39 -0.50
N ALA A 314 -21.72 -19.05 0.07
CA ALA A 314 -22.65 -18.09 -0.49
C ALA A 314 -21.98 -16.73 -0.75
N GLY A 315 -22.04 -16.25 -1.98
CA GLY A 315 -21.47 -14.97 -2.39
C GLY A 315 -19.93 -14.91 -2.38
N ILE A 316 -19.23 -16.03 -2.18
CA ILE A 316 -17.76 -16.08 -2.11
C ILE A 316 -17.20 -17.02 -3.18
N PHE A 317 -17.45 -18.33 -3.07
CA PHE A 317 -16.82 -19.30 -3.94
C PHE A 317 -17.68 -20.58 -4.12
N GLY A 318 -17.78 -21.08 -5.35
CA GLY A 318 -18.49 -22.30 -5.66
C GLY A 318 -17.76 -23.57 -5.21
N GLY A 319 -18.50 -24.66 -4.98
CA GLY A 319 -17.96 -25.97 -4.72
C GLY A 319 -17.80 -26.79 -6.01
N GLU A 320 -16.74 -27.61 -6.07
CA GLU A 320 -16.41 -28.45 -7.22
C GLU A 320 -17.51 -29.48 -7.52
N ALA A 321 -18.05 -30.12 -6.49
CA ALA A 321 -19.00 -31.22 -6.63
C ALA A 321 -20.29 -30.85 -7.34
N SER A 322 -20.76 -29.60 -7.19
CA SER A 322 -22.02 -29.07 -7.75
C SER A 322 -21.81 -28.23 -9.02
N GLY A 323 -20.56 -27.97 -9.40
CA GLY A 323 -20.22 -27.12 -10.53
C GLY A 323 -20.65 -27.70 -11.87
N VAL A 324 -20.90 -26.80 -12.84
CA VAL A 324 -21.17 -27.13 -14.24
C VAL A 324 -19.94 -27.79 -14.87
N ASN A 325 -20.14 -28.76 -15.72
CA ASN A 325 -19.09 -29.46 -16.45
C ASN A 325 -19.41 -29.51 -17.94
N VAL A 326 -18.52 -29.03 -18.79
CA VAL A 326 -18.71 -28.97 -20.27
C VAL A 326 -18.90 -30.34 -20.94
N GLU A 327 -18.52 -31.45 -20.29
CA GLU A 327 -18.65 -32.77 -20.87
C GLU A 327 -20.01 -33.42 -20.60
N ASN A 328 -20.58 -33.17 -19.42
CA ASN A 328 -21.68 -33.96 -18.89
C ASN A 328 -22.96 -33.18 -18.56
N THR A 329 -22.84 -31.88 -18.21
CA THR A 329 -23.99 -31.07 -17.79
C THR A 329 -24.96 -30.85 -18.93
N LYS A 330 -26.25 -31.07 -18.68
CA LYS A 330 -27.36 -30.84 -19.63
C LYS A 330 -28.41 -29.87 -19.13
N ASP A 331 -28.63 -29.91 -17.82
CA ASP A 331 -29.62 -29.10 -17.14
C ASP A 331 -28.89 -28.27 -16.05
N VAL A 332 -29.19 -26.98 -15.98
CA VAL A 332 -28.57 -26.08 -15.04
C VAL A 332 -29.59 -25.41 -14.14
N ILE A 333 -29.15 -25.08 -12.91
CA ILE A 333 -29.86 -24.21 -12.01
C ILE A 333 -29.07 -22.90 -11.90
N LEU A 334 -29.62 -21.80 -12.43
CA LEU A 334 -29.06 -20.48 -12.22
C LEU A 334 -29.45 -19.95 -10.85
N GLU A 335 -28.50 -19.28 -10.20
CA GLU A 335 -28.66 -18.60 -8.92
C GLU A 335 -28.42 -17.10 -9.08
N ALA A 336 -29.29 -16.28 -8.47
CA ALA A 336 -29.09 -14.88 -8.24
C ALA A 336 -29.64 -14.53 -6.85
N ALA A 337 -28.83 -13.80 -6.05
CA ALA A 337 -29.20 -13.53 -4.67
C ALA A 337 -28.83 -12.12 -4.22
N PHE A 338 -29.47 -11.67 -3.14
CA PHE A 338 -28.97 -10.60 -2.31
C PHE A 338 -28.52 -11.20 -0.98
N PHE A 339 -27.24 -11.05 -0.69
CA PHE A 339 -26.67 -11.41 0.61
C PHE A 339 -26.41 -10.12 1.39
N ALA A 340 -26.78 -10.09 2.67
CA ALA A 340 -26.51 -8.96 3.54
C ALA A 340 -24.97 -8.73 3.63
N PRO A 341 -24.47 -7.52 3.40
CA PRO A 341 -23.02 -7.26 3.36
C PRO A 341 -22.28 -7.77 4.60
N LEU A 342 -22.83 -7.62 5.79
CA LEU A 342 -22.24 -8.10 7.06
C LEU A 342 -22.09 -9.62 7.13
N ALA A 343 -22.90 -10.38 6.40
CA ALA A 343 -22.78 -11.84 6.34
C ALA A 343 -21.56 -12.28 5.51
N ILE A 344 -21.10 -11.44 4.56
CA ILE A 344 -20.01 -11.75 3.63
C ILE A 344 -18.71 -11.05 4.05
N THR A 345 -18.80 -9.85 4.63
CA THR A 345 -17.63 -9.04 5.02
C THR A 345 -16.65 -9.85 5.88
N GLY A 346 -15.39 -9.91 5.42
CA GLY A 346 -14.29 -10.59 6.10
C GLY A 346 -14.30 -12.12 5.99
N ARG A 347 -15.37 -12.74 5.49
CA ARG A 347 -15.48 -14.21 5.39
C ARG A 347 -14.56 -14.77 4.32
N ALA A 348 -14.49 -14.15 3.15
CA ALA A 348 -13.55 -14.59 2.10
C ALA A 348 -12.11 -14.57 2.63
N ARG A 349 -11.69 -13.48 3.29
CA ARG A 349 -10.36 -13.34 3.88
C ARG A 349 -10.04 -14.40 4.94
N GLN A 350 -11.04 -14.84 5.70
CA GLN A 350 -10.91 -15.90 6.71
C GLN A 350 -10.40 -17.22 6.11
N TYR A 351 -10.69 -17.47 4.83
CA TYR A 351 -10.25 -18.63 4.07
C TYR A 351 -9.09 -18.33 3.10
N GLY A 352 -8.51 -17.12 3.16
CA GLY A 352 -7.46 -16.69 2.23
C GLY A 352 -7.95 -16.42 0.81
N LEU A 353 -9.26 -16.18 0.65
CA LEU A 353 -9.90 -15.95 -0.65
C LEU A 353 -10.16 -14.46 -0.88
N HIS A 354 -10.12 -14.10 -2.16
CA HIS A 354 -10.56 -12.80 -2.66
C HIS A 354 -11.16 -13.03 -4.05
N THR A 355 -12.46 -12.78 -4.22
CA THR A 355 -13.17 -13.01 -5.47
C THR A 355 -13.99 -11.79 -5.90
N ASP A 356 -14.25 -11.65 -7.18
CA ASP A 356 -15.11 -10.60 -7.72
C ASP A 356 -16.52 -10.63 -7.11
N SER A 357 -17.02 -11.81 -6.77
CA SER A 357 -18.29 -12.01 -6.09
C SER A 357 -18.25 -11.47 -4.66
N SER A 358 -17.27 -11.93 -3.83
CA SER A 358 -17.14 -11.47 -2.45
C SER A 358 -16.86 -9.97 -2.38
N HIS A 359 -16.05 -9.44 -3.31
CA HIS A 359 -15.73 -8.01 -3.40
C HIS A 359 -16.97 -7.12 -3.56
N ARG A 360 -17.97 -7.60 -4.34
CA ARG A 360 -19.24 -6.90 -4.52
C ARG A 360 -20.17 -7.10 -3.34
N PHE A 361 -20.42 -8.34 -2.92
CA PHE A 361 -21.37 -8.62 -1.84
C PHE A 361 -20.97 -8.04 -0.50
N GLU A 362 -19.66 -8.01 -0.16
CA GLU A 362 -19.22 -7.41 1.11
C GLU A 362 -19.42 -5.89 1.18
N ARG A 363 -19.56 -5.22 0.02
CA ARG A 363 -19.78 -3.77 -0.11
C ARG A 363 -21.23 -3.40 -0.34
N GLY A 364 -22.03 -4.35 -0.83
CA GLY A 364 -23.43 -4.18 -1.16
C GLY A 364 -23.71 -4.33 -2.65
N VAL A 365 -24.67 -5.18 -2.97
CA VAL A 365 -25.24 -5.37 -4.30
C VAL A 365 -26.69 -4.90 -4.25
N ASP A 366 -27.18 -4.29 -5.32
CA ASP A 366 -28.57 -3.82 -5.40
C ASP A 366 -29.56 -4.95 -5.12
N PHE A 367 -30.29 -4.83 -4.01
CA PHE A 367 -31.24 -5.86 -3.58
C PHE A 367 -32.48 -6.01 -4.49
N GLU A 368 -32.72 -5.08 -5.41
CA GLU A 368 -33.77 -5.17 -6.44
C GLU A 368 -33.26 -5.79 -7.76
N LEU A 369 -31.96 -5.91 -7.96
CA LEU A 369 -31.32 -6.37 -9.17
C LEU A 369 -31.46 -7.88 -9.47
N PRO A 370 -31.51 -8.82 -8.50
CA PRO A 370 -31.41 -10.26 -8.75
C PRO A 370 -32.38 -10.76 -9.81
N ARG A 371 -33.64 -10.28 -9.83
CA ARG A 371 -34.63 -10.70 -10.80
C ARG A 371 -34.30 -10.22 -12.23
N LYS A 372 -33.88 -8.97 -12.36
CA LYS A 372 -33.45 -8.39 -13.66
C LYS A 372 -32.22 -9.13 -14.21
N ALA A 373 -31.26 -9.44 -13.36
CA ALA A 373 -30.08 -10.20 -13.72
C ALA A 373 -30.41 -11.65 -14.15
N MET A 374 -31.30 -12.31 -13.42
CA MET A 374 -31.79 -13.65 -13.76
C MET A 374 -32.46 -13.69 -15.14
N GLU A 375 -33.32 -12.75 -15.48
CA GLU A 375 -33.94 -12.63 -16.79
C GLU A 375 -32.91 -12.39 -17.89
N ARG A 376 -31.97 -11.47 -17.68
CA ARG A 376 -30.88 -11.15 -18.62
C ARG A 376 -29.99 -12.37 -18.88
N ALA A 377 -29.53 -13.06 -17.81
CA ALA A 377 -28.72 -14.26 -17.92
C ALA A 377 -29.47 -15.38 -18.66
N THR A 378 -30.73 -15.57 -18.34
CA THR A 378 -31.58 -16.59 -19.02
C THR A 378 -31.69 -16.31 -20.51
N ALA A 379 -31.99 -15.07 -20.91
CA ALA A 379 -32.07 -14.67 -22.29
C ALA A 379 -30.78 -14.97 -23.06
N LEU A 380 -29.62 -14.60 -22.49
CA LEU A 380 -28.31 -14.88 -23.09
C LEU A 380 -28.01 -16.38 -23.20
N LEU A 381 -28.29 -17.15 -22.15
CA LEU A 381 -28.07 -18.60 -22.19
C LEU A 381 -28.93 -19.29 -23.24
N LEU A 382 -30.21 -18.93 -23.36
CA LEU A 382 -31.10 -19.49 -24.38
C LEU A 382 -30.65 -19.13 -25.79
N ASP A 383 -30.16 -17.92 -26.00
CA ASP A 383 -29.62 -17.49 -27.29
C ASP A 383 -28.32 -18.23 -27.67
N ILE A 384 -27.42 -18.46 -26.71
CA ILE A 384 -26.11 -19.07 -26.97
C ILE A 384 -26.17 -20.59 -26.92
N CYS A 385 -26.81 -21.16 -25.91
CA CYS A 385 -26.83 -22.60 -25.64
C CYS A 385 -28.12 -23.28 -26.05
N GLY A 386 -29.18 -22.53 -26.38
CA GLY A 386 -30.50 -23.06 -26.50
C GLY A 386 -31.05 -23.57 -25.16
N GLY A 387 -32.05 -24.38 -25.19
CA GLY A 387 -32.67 -24.99 -24.01
C GLY A 387 -34.07 -24.45 -23.72
N GLU A 388 -34.59 -24.80 -22.56
CA GLU A 388 -35.94 -24.49 -22.11
C GLU A 388 -35.94 -24.02 -20.67
N ALA A 389 -36.50 -22.85 -20.39
CA ALA A 389 -36.48 -22.23 -19.07
C ALA A 389 -37.75 -22.53 -18.27
N GLY A 390 -37.58 -22.86 -17.00
CA GLY A 390 -38.65 -22.95 -16.01
C GLY A 390 -39.05 -21.58 -15.45
N GLU A 391 -39.96 -21.57 -14.50
CA GLU A 391 -40.30 -20.35 -13.76
C GLU A 391 -39.15 -19.96 -12.82
N ILE A 392 -39.04 -18.67 -12.55
CA ILE A 392 -38.14 -18.18 -11.49
C ILE A 392 -38.77 -18.53 -10.12
N CYS A 393 -38.05 -19.35 -9.35
CA CYS A 393 -38.38 -19.64 -7.97
C CYS A 393 -37.71 -18.58 -7.09
N GLU A 394 -38.50 -17.83 -6.32
CA GLU A 394 -38.01 -16.71 -5.50
C GLU A 394 -38.52 -16.84 -4.06
N VAL A 395 -37.62 -16.64 -3.11
CA VAL A 395 -37.93 -16.48 -1.71
C VAL A 395 -37.38 -15.12 -1.27
N THR A 396 -38.27 -14.27 -0.76
CA THR A 396 -37.94 -12.93 -0.28
C THR A 396 -38.48 -12.74 1.12
N ASN A 397 -37.60 -12.29 2.03
CA ASN A 397 -37.98 -11.86 3.36
C ASN A 397 -37.94 -10.33 3.41
N GLU A 398 -39.11 -9.70 3.18
CA GLU A 398 -39.25 -8.24 3.13
C GLU A 398 -38.83 -7.54 4.44
N ALA A 399 -38.92 -8.23 5.59
CA ALA A 399 -38.55 -7.64 6.89
C ALA A 399 -37.04 -7.43 7.02
N ASN A 400 -36.25 -8.26 6.34
CA ASN A 400 -34.80 -8.26 6.39
C ASN A 400 -34.14 -7.56 5.18
N LEU A 401 -34.91 -7.17 4.17
CA LEU A 401 -34.38 -6.34 3.08
C LEU A 401 -33.95 -4.97 3.59
N PRO A 402 -32.88 -4.39 3.04
CA PRO A 402 -32.47 -3.04 3.39
C PRO A 402 -33.59 -2.04 3.17
N LYS A 403 -33.81 -1.18 4.15
CA LYS A 403 -34.79 -0.09 4.03
C LYS A 403 -34.09 1.12 3.39
N ARG A 404 -34.72 1.68 2.36
CA ARG A 404 -34.21 2.90 1.73
C ARG A 404 -34.25 4.04 2.76
N GLN A 405 -33.07 4.59 3.06
CA GLN A 405 -32.93 5.67 4.01
C GLN A 405 -33.52 6.97 3.44
N GLN A 406 -34.26 7.68 4.28
CA GLN A 406 -34.69 9.05 3.99
C GLN A 406 -33.72 10.00 4.70
N VAL A 407 -33.01 10.79 3.94
CA VAL A 407 -32.02 11.74 4.44
C VAL A 407 -32.51 13.17 4.19
N THR A 408 -32.30 14.06 5.14
CA THR A 408 -32.66 15.50 5.03
C THR A 408 -31.39 16.33 4.92
N LEU A 409 -31.26 17.09 3.83
CA LEU A 409 -30.19 18.04 3.58
C LEU A 409 -30.67 19.47 3.83
N GLN A 410 -30.08 20.17 4.78
CA GLN A 410 -30.39 21.54 5.10
C GLN A 410 -29.58 22.52 4.25
N ARG A 411 -30.22 23.54 3.69
CA ARG A 411 -29.59 24.56 2.86
C ARG A 411 -28.36 25.18 3.54
N HIS A 412 -28.53 25.63 4.76
CA HIS A 412 -27.47 26.33 5.49
C HIS A 412 -26.23 25.44 5.73
N LYS A 413 -26.42 24.11 5.89
CA LYS A 413 -25.32 23.18 6.10
C LYS A 413 -24.58 22.91 4.80
N LEU A 414 -25.31 22.74 3.68
CA LEU A 414 -24.74 22.64 2.34
C LEU A 414 -23.85 23.84 2.02
N ASP A 415 -24.42 25.06 2.16
CA ASP A 415 -23.69 26.28 1.85
C ASP A 415 -22.50 26.52 2.78
N ALA A 416 -22.65 26.20 4.08
CA ALA A 416 -21.56 26.33 5.06
C ALA A 416 -20.42 25.35 4.82
N LEU A 417 -20.71 24.09 4.49
CA LEU A 417 -19.68 23.08 4.28
C LEU A 417 -18.91 23.28 2.97
N LEU A 418 -19.63 23.64 1.90
CA LEU A 418 -19.01 23.93 0.61
C LEU A 418 -18.37 25.34 0.55
N GLY A 419 -18.76 26.25 1.45
CA GLY A 419 -18.35 27.67 1.40
C GLY A 419 -18.85 28.38 0.16
N HIS A 420 -19.86 27.83 -0.52
CA HIS A 420 -20.40 28.33 -1.79
C HIS A 420 -21.90 28.03 -1.89
N HIS A 421 -22.66 28.95 -2.40
CA HIS A 421 -24.08 28.80 -2.65
C HIS A 421 -24.32 28.18 -4.02
N ILE A 422 -25.04 27.03 -4.04
CA ILE A 422 -25.50 26.38 -5.28
C ILE A 422 -27.02 26.55 -5.35
N GLU A 423 -27.52 27.00 -6.51
CA GLU A 423 -28.95 27.26 -6.72
C GLU A 423 -29.82 26.01 -6.40
N THR A 424 -31.01 26.23 -5.83
CA THR A 424 -31.92 25.17 -5.37
C THR A 424 -32.28 24.20 -6.48
N GLU A 425 -32.54 24.73 -7.69
CA GLU A 425 -32.89 23.95 -8.88
C GLU A 425 -31.71 23.05 -9.30
N THR A 426 -30.49 23.54 -9.21
CA THR A 426 -29.27 22.79 -9.53
C THR A 426 -29.07 21.62 -8.56
N VAL A 427 -29.19 21.87 -7.25
CA VAL A 427 -29.10 20.81 -6.23
C VAL A 427 -30.18 19.75 -6.44
N THR A 428 -31.41 20.18 -6.69
CA THR A 428 -32.54 19.29 -6.92
C THR A 428 -32.34 18.43 -8.17
N ASP A 429 -31.89 19.03 -9.27
CA ASP A 429 -31.59 18.35 -10.54
C ASP A 429 -30.46 17.33 -10.38
N ILE A 430 -29.39 17.65 -9.65
CA ILE A 430 -28.30 16.74 -9.36
C ILE A 430 -28.82 15.50 -8.62
N LEU A 431 -29.49 15.69 -7.49
CA LEU A 431 -29.98 14.59 -6.66
C LEU A 431 -31.00 13.72 -7.41
N GLN A 432 -31.89 14.32 -8.21
CA GLN A 432 -32.87 13.58 -9.02
C GLN A 432 -32.20 12.74 -10.11
N ARG A 433 -31.19 13.30 -10.80
CA ARG A 433 -30.45 12.57 -11.83
C ARG A 433 -29.64 11.40 -11.27
N LEU A 434 -29.17 11.52 -10.03
CA LEU A 434 -28.55 10.41 -9.29
C LEU A 434 -29.52 9.29 -8.88
N GLY A 435 -30.82 9.44 -9.22
CA GLY A 435 -31.87 8.46 -8.95
C GLY A 435 -32.54 8.59 -7.59
N LEU A 436 -32.22 9.64 -6.81
CA LEU A 436 -32.89 9.87 -5.54
C LEU A 436 -34.33 10.41 -5.77
N GLN A 437 -35.26 10.01 -4.91
CA GLN A 437 -36.59 10.61 -4.82
C GLN A 437 -36.49 11.85 -3.95
N VAL A 438 -36.63 13.05 -4.53
CA VAL A 438 -36.31 14.31 -3.87
C VAL A 438 -37.55 15.20 -3.73
N SER A 439 -37.77 15.79 -2.55
CA SER A 439 -38.71 16.88 -2.32
C SER A 439 -38.00 18.05 -1.62
N TYR A 440 -38.35 19.28 -1.96
CA TYR A 440 -37.80 20.50 -1.34
C TYR A 440 -38.91 21.28 -0.62
N ALA A 441 -38.70 21.51 0.66
CA ALA A 441 -39.60 22.32 1.49
C ALA A 441 -38.84 22.87 2.71
N ASN A 442 -39.29 24.06 3.20
CA ASN A 442 -38.73 24.68 4.40
C ASN A 442 -37.19 24.80 4.39
N ASP A 443 -36.66 25.23 3.28
CA ASP A 443 -35.23 25.41 3.07
C ASP A 443 -34.36 24.15 3.26
N SER A 444 -34.94 22.99 2.95
CA SER A 444 -34.29 21.68 3.03
C SER A 444 -34.78 20.72 1.94
N TRP A 445 -33.91 19.81 1.52
CA TRP A 445 -34.25 18.68 0.65
C TRP A 445 -34.44 17.43 1.50
N THR A 446 -35.51 16.71 1.22
CA THR A 446 -35.69 15.36 1.72
C THR A 446 -35.49 14.40 0.56
N ALA A 447 -34.52 13.53 0.67
CA ALA A 447 -34.11 12.61 -0.39
C ALA A 447 -34.18 11.15 0.09
N VAL A 448 -34.67 10.26 -0.77
CA VAL A 448 -34.68 8.81 -0.53
C VAL A 448 -33.72 8.15 -1.50
N ALA A 449 -32.73 7.44 -0.99
CA ALA A 449 -31.70 6.78 -1.80
C ALA A 449 -32.27 5.66 -2.67
N PRO A 450 -31.76 5.43 -3.88
CA PRO A 450 -32.09 4.27 -4.69
C PRO A 450 -31.53 2.96 -4.09
N SER A 451 -32.02 1.81 -4.55
CA SER A 451 -31.68 0.48 -4.00
C SER A 451 -30.20 0.07 -4.18
N TRP A 452 -29.50 0.68 -5.11
CA TRP A 452 -28.08 0.42 -5.37
C TRP A 452 -27.10 1.29 -4.57
N ARG A 453 -27.59 2.30 -3.80
CA ARG A 453 -26.76 3.18 -2.98
C ARG A 453 -26.90 2.80 -1.51
N PHE A 454 -25.87 2.12 -0.97
CA PHE A 454 -25.77 1.67 0.40
C PHE A 454 -25.06 2.68 1.30
N ASP A 455 -24.44 3.68 0.71
CA ASP A 455 -23.59 4.67 1.35
C ASP A 455 -24.32 5.94 1.77
N ILE A 456 -25.51 6.21 1.23
CA ILE A 456 -26.26 7.43 1.52
C ILE A 456 -27.13 7.22 2.78
N GLU A 457 -26.62 7.64 3.93
CA GLU A 457 -27.27 7.45 5.23
C GLU A 457 -27.42 8.76 6.03
N ILE A 458 -26.53 9.72 5.83
CA ILE A 458 -26.46 10.98 6.55
C ILE A 458 -26.49 12.19 5.61
N GLU A 459 -26.64 13.38 6.18
CA GLU A 459 -26.73 14.65 5.45
C GLU A 459 -25.46 14.96 4.64
N GLU A 460 -24.29 14.61 5.20
CA GLU A 460 -22.99 14.81 4.58
C GLU A 460 -22.83 13.99 3.30
N ASP A 461 -23.44 12.81 3.21
CA ASP A 461 -23.42 12.00 2.00
C ASP A 461 -24.14 12.70 0.84
N LEU A 462 -25.26 13.40 1.13
CA LEU A 462 -25.95 14.23 0.13
C LEU A 462 -25.12 15.44 -0.29
N ILE A 463 -24.36 16.03 0.63
CA ILE A 463 -23.46 17.14 0.32
C ILE A 463 -22.32 16.67 -0.59
N GLU A 464 -21.75 15.49 -0.32
CA GLU A 464 -20.74 14.86 -1.18
C GLU A 464 -21.28 14.64 -2.59
N GLU A 465 -22.49 14.07 -2.72
CA GLU A 465 -23.13 13.84 -4.01
C GLU A 465 -23.32 15.15 -4.81
N VAL A 466 -23.79 16.21 -4.15
CA VAL A 466 -23.93 17.52 -4.79
C VAL A 466 -22.57 18.07 -5.20
N ALA A 467 -21.56 18.01 -4.33
CA ALA A 467 -20.24 18.58 -4.58
C ALA A 467 -19.51 17.89 -5.75
N ARG A 468 -19.52 16.54 -5.78
CA ARG A 468 -18.84 15.78 -6.84
C ARG A 468 -19.47 15.93 -8.21
N ILE A 469 -20.82 16.03 -8.31
CA ILE A 469 -21.52 16.23 -9.58
C ILE A 469 -21.46 17.70 -10.03
N TYR A 470 -21.55 18.65 -9.08
CA TYR A 470 -21.31 20.07 -9.39
C TYR A 470 -19.90 20.32 -9.88
N GLY A 471 -18.94 19.53 -9.38
CA GLY A 471 -17.52 19.53 -9.68
C GLY A 471 -16.72 20.35 -8.66
N TYR A 472 -15.81 19.67 -7.97
CA TYR A 472 -14.94 20.30 -6.96
C TYR A 472 -14.15 21.50 -7.52
N ASN A 473 -13.74 21.45 -8.79
CA ASN A 473 -13.02 22.53 -9.46
C ASN A 473 -13.90 23.76 -9.73
N SER A 474 -15.23 23.63 -9.70
CA SER A 474 -16.17 24.71 -9.85
C SER A 474 -16.49 25.44 -8.53
N ILE A 475 -16.11 24.87 -7.40
CA ILE A 475 -16.29 25.47 -6.08
C ILE A 475 -15.14 26.45 -5.83
N PRO A 476 -15.42 27.74 -5.53
CA PRO A 476 -14.38 28.75 -5.34
C PRO A 476 -13.57 28.49 -4.06
N ASN A 477 -12.26 28.74 -4.14
CA ASN A 477 -11.38 28.72 -2.99
C ASN A 477 -11.54 29.99 -2.15
N ASN A 478 -12.25 29.92 -1.06
CA ASN A 478 -12.45 31.03 -0.15
C ASN A 478 -11.45 30.96 1.01
N ALA A 479 -10.79 32.09 1.31
CA ALA A 479 -9.94 32.16 2.49
C ALA A 479 -10.81 32.11 3.76
N PRO A 480 -10.51 31.18 4.70
CA PRO A 480 -11.26 31.12 5.95
C PRO A 480 -11.01 32.36 6.82
N LEU A 481 -12.06 32.87 7.44
CA LEU A 481 -11.96 33.87 8.49
C LEU A 481 -11.90 33.16 9.84
N ALA A 482 -10.79 33.33 10.55
CA ALA A 482 -10.57 32.70 11.84
C ALA A 482 -9.95 33.67 12.85
N HIS A 483 -10.34 33.56 14.11
CA HIS A 483 -9.62 34.22 15.20
C HIS A 483 -8.31 33.49 15.46
N LEU A 484 -7.20 34.11 15.06
CA LEU A 484 -5.88 33.58 15.33
C LEU A 484 -5.48 33.89 16.77
N ARG A 485 -5.20 32.87 17.55
CA ARG A 485 -4.51 32.97 18.82
C ARG A 485 -3.07 32.54 18.62
N MET A 486 -2.16 33.48 18.77
CA MET A 486 -0.73 33.14 18.80
C MET A 486 -0.46 32.32 20.05
N ARG A 487 0.13 31.14 19.86
CA ARG A 487 0.67 30.36 20.98
C ARG A 487 1.92 31.05 21.49
N GLU A 488 2.02 31.16 22.79
CA GLU A 488 3.27 31.56 23.40
C GLU A 488 4.29 30.43 23.18
N HIS A 489 5.37 30.75 22.49
CA HIS A 489 6.53 29.87 22.38
C HIS A 489 7.45 30.17 23.57
N SER A 490 7.75 29.13 24.35
CA SER A 490 8.70 29.27 25.43
C SER A 490 10.11 29.49 24.86
N GLU A 491 10.79 30.57 25.27
CA GLU A 491 12.21 30.74 24.93
C GLU A 491 13.11 29.60 25.45
N ALA A 492 12.63 28.84 26.44
CA ALA A 492 13.34 27.70 26.98
C ALA A 492 13.28 26.47 26.05
N ASP A 493 12.35 26.41 25.11
CA ASP A 493 12.24 25.27 24.21
C ASP A 493 13.26 25.39 23.06
N ILE A 494 13.88 24.26 22.75
CA ILE A 494 14.81 24.12 21.62
C ILE A 494 14.10 23.33 20.53
N GLU A 495 13.93 23.97 19.39
CA GLU A 495 13.36 23.28 18.23
C GLU A 495 14.28 22.14 17.75
N LEU A 496 13.68 21.01 17.40
CA LEU A 496 14.39 19.84 16.89
C LEU A 496 15.24 20.17 15.64
N SER A 497 14.76 21.08 14.79
CA SER A 497 15.49 21.59 13.63
C SER A 497 16.87 22.16 13.98
N ARG A 498 16.97 22.88 15.09
CA ARG A 498 18.24 23.44 15.58
C ARG A 498 19.21 22.36 16.04
N ILE A 499 18.69 21.32 16.72
CA ILE A 499 19.48 20.17 17.15
C ILE A 499 20.01 19.42 15.94
N LYS A 500 19.16 19.15 14.96
CA LYS A 500 19.53 18.52 13.68
C LYS A 500 20.59 19.33 12.93
N ALA A 501 20.41 20.65 12.83
CA ALA A 501 21.37 21.53 12.16
C ALA A 501 22.77 21.48 12.82
N ALA A 502 22.85 21.39 14.14
CA ALA A 502 24.10 21.24 14.84
C ALA A 502 24.85 19.93 14.49
N LEU A 503 24.13 18.84 14.36
CA LEU A 503 24.68 17.54 13.95
C LEU A 503 25.13 17.55 12.48
N VAL A 504 24.32 18.11 11.60
CA VAL A 504 24.68 18.26 10.18
C VAL A 504 25.93 19.10 10.02
N SER A 505 26.07 20.17 10.83
CA SER A 505 27.29 21.00 10.85
C SER A 505 28.54 20.24 11.34
N CYS A 506 28.34 19.12 12.04
CA CYS A 506 29.40 18.21 12.48
C CYS A 506 29.58 17.02 11.50
N ASP A 507 29.09 17.15 10.27
CA ASP A 507 29.22 16.18 9.18
C ASP A 507 28.48 14.86 9.42
N PHE A 508 27.37 14.91 10.17
CA PHE A 508 26.45 13.80 10.30
C PHE A 508 25.31 13.93 9.29
N TYR A 509 24.82 12.79 8.80
CA TYR A 509 23.66 12.69 7.94
C TYR A 509 22.47 12.11 8.72
N GLU A 510 21.29 12.71 8.53
CA GLU A 510 20.07 12.15 9.10
C GLU A 510 19.66 10.87 8.36
N ALA A 511 19.37 9.84 9.12
CA ALA A 511 18.79 8.61 8.64
C ALA A 511 17.38 8.45 9.19
N ILE A 512 16.49 7.81 8.42
CA ILE A 512 15.18 7.40 8.85
C ILE A 512 15.11 5.90 8.60
N THR A 513 15.08 5.12 9.68
CA THR A 513 15.06 3.67 9.62
C THR A 513 13.71 3.08 10.02
N TYR A 514 13.47 1.84 9.67
CA TYR A 514 12.21 1.17 10.00
C TYR A 514 12.04 0.97 11.51
N SER A 515 10.79 1.10 11.96
CA SER A 515 10.41 0.79 13.35
C SER A 515 10.35 -0.71 13.65
N PHE A 516 10.35 -1.53 12.60
CA PHE A 516 10.40 -2.99 12.69
C PHE A 516 11.78 -3.47 12.25
N VAL A 517 12.39 -4.28 13.08
CA VAL A 517 13.80 -4.68 12.95
C VAL A 517 13.98 -6.19 13.14
N ASP A 518 15.18 -6.66 12.78
CA ASP A 518 15.55 -8.07 12.98
C ASP A 518 15.68 -8.37 14.49
N PRO A 519 14.87 -9.28 15.03
CA PRO A 519 14.92 -9.67 16.43
C PRO A 519 16.28 -10.27 16.82
N LYS A 520 17.01 -10.89 15.89
CA LYS A 520 18.33 -11.47 16.16
C LYS A 520 19.37 -10.37 16.40
N ILE A 521 19.39 -9.35 15.56
CA ILE A 521 20.31 -8.19 15.72
C ILE A 521 19.95 -7.43 16.97
N GLN A 522 18.66 -7.17 17.20
CA GLN A 522 18.21 -6.45 18.40
C GLN A 522 18.57 -7.19 19.69
N SER A 523 18.47 -8.53 19.72
CA SER A 523 18.84 -9.32 20.90
C SER A 523 20.34 -9.33 21.18
N LEU A 524 21.20 -9.05 20.19
CA LEU A 524 22.64 -8.85 20.40
C LEU A 524 22.91 -7.52 21.09
N LEU A 525 22.13 -6.50 20.77
CA LEU A 525 22.31 -5.15 21.32
C LEU A 525 21.64 -4.99 22.69
N HIS A 526 20.44 -5.55 22.85
CA HIS A 526 19.58 -5.40 24.02
C HIS A 526 19.00 -6.74 24.47
N PRO A 527 19.84 -7.70 24.93
CA PRO A 527 19.37 -9.02 25.34
C PRO A 527 18.45 -8.99 26.57
N GLU A 528 18.52 -7.91 27.35
CA GLU A 528 17.72 -7.70 28.55
C GLU A 528 16.27 -7.28 28.27
N ILE A 529 15.96 -6.83 27.06
CA ILE A 529 14.62 -6.37 26.69
C ILE A 529 13.97 -7.36 25.72
N LYS A 530 12.84 -7.93 26.10
CA LYS A 530 12.05 -8.79 25.22
C LYS A 530 11.11 -7.90 24.37
N PRO A 531 11.36 -7.70 23.08
CA PRO A 531 10.58 -6.80 22.24
C PRO A 531 9.21 -7.39 21.92
N PHE A 532 8.29 -6.55 21.47
CA PHE A 532 7.07 -7.01 20.80
C PHE A 532 7.40 -7.62 19.45
N ILE A 533 6.85 -8.80 19.20
CA ILE A 533 6.97 -9.51 17.92
C ILE A 533 5.65 -9.39 17.18
N LEU A 534 5.72 -8.99 15.91
CA LEU A 534 4.54 -8.88 15.06
C LEU A 534 3.99 -10.27 14.71
N PRO A 535 2.68 -10.49 14.76
CA PRO A 535 2.07 -11.77 14.36
C PRO A 535 2.13 -12.02 12.86
N ASN A 536 2.19 -10.95 12.04
CA ASN A 536 2.19 -10.99 10.57
C ASN A 536 3.19 -9.99 9.99
N PRO A 537 4.51 -10.17 10.20
CA PRO A 537 5.52 -9.25 9.70
C PRO A 537 5.65 -9.31 8.17
N ILE A 538 6.16 -8.23 7.57
CA ILE A 538 6.48 -8.18 6.13
C ILE A 538 7.58 -9.20 5.80
N SER A 539 8.59 -9.33 6.68
CA SER A 539 9.63 -10.37 6.61
C SER A 539 10.07 -10.77 8.01
N VAL A 540 10.79 -11.88 8.14
CA VAL A 540 11.33 -12.37 9.41
C VAL A 540 12.31 -11.35 10.01
N GLU A 541 13.08 -10.67 9.16
CA GLU A 541 14.05 -9.64 9.55
C GLU A 541 13.38 -8.31 9.98
N MET A 542 12.06 -8.19 9.82
CA MET A 542 11.28 -7.01 10.21
C MET A 542 10.16 -7.38 11.18
N SER A 543 10.39 -8.38 12.03
CA SER A 543 9.34 -8.96 12.88
C SER A 543 9.29 -8.40 14.30
N ALA A 544 10.29 -7.65 14.75
CA ALA A 544 10.32 -7.09 16.12
C ALA A 544 10.18 -5.57 16.11
N MET A 545 9.41 -5.00 17.03
CA MET A 545 9.42 -3.56 17.27
C MET A 545 10.76 -3.14 17.87
N ARG A 546 11.35 -2.05 17.36
CA ARG A 546 12.66 -1.57 17.81
C ARG A 546 12.61 -1.04 19.25
N VAL A 547 13.53 -1.49 20.10
CA VAL A 547 13.73 -1.00 21.47
C VAL A 547 14.84 0.07 21.53
N SER A 548 15.53 0.29 20.41
CA SER A 548 16.59 1.28 20.21
C SER A 548 16.68 1.65 18.73
N LEU A 549 17.10 2.85 18.42
CA LEU A 549 17.38 3.27 17.03
C LEU A 549 18.68 2.64 16.48
N LEU A 550 19.53 2.14 17.36
CA LEU A 550 20.84 1.60 16.98
C LEU A 550 20.73 0.40 16.04
N THR A 551 19.69 -0.44 16.15
CA THR A 551 19.52 -1.59 15.26
C THR A 551 19.42 -1.14 13.79
N GLY A 552 18.63 -0.12 13.51
CA GLY A 552 18.47 0.45 12.16
C GLY A 552 19.75 1.17 11.69
N LEU A 553 20.32 2.02 12.55
CA LEU A 553 21.53 2.79 12.22
C LEU A 553 22.74 1.88 11.93
N LEU A 554 22.96 0.84 12.71
CA LEU A 554 24.05 -0.12 12.49
C LEU A 554 23.85 -0.93 11.22
N GLY A 555 22.60 -1.28 10.88
CA GLY A 555 22.25 -1.86 9.58
C GLY A 555 22.63 -0.93 8.43
N ALA A 556 22.33 0.36 8.55
CA ALA A 556 22.70 1.36 7.57
C ALA A 556 24.23 1.52 7.44
N VAL A 557 24.98 1.45 8.55
CA VAL A 557 26.45 1.46 8.52
C VAL A 557 26.98 0.26 7.73
N SER A 558 26.53 -0.96 8.03
CA SER A 558 26.95 -2.17 7.32
C SER A 558 26.61 -2.07 5.83
N TYR A 559 25.41 -1.58 5.49
CA TYR A 559 25.00 -1.36 4.10
C TYR A 559 25.94 -0.41 3.35
N ASN A 560 26.34 0.70 3.96
CA ASN A 560 27.23 1.68 3.37
C ASN A 560 28.66 1.15 3.25
N GLN A 561 29.19 0.47 4.27
CA GLN A 561 30.52 -0.13 4.24
C GLN A 561 30.65 -1.19 3.14
N ASN A 562 29.61 -2.00 2.92
CA ASN A 562 29.56 -2.97 1.82
C ASN A 562 29.57 -2.30 0.42
N ARG A 563 29.33 -0.98 0.36
CA ARG A 563 29.43 -0.13 -0.83
C ARG A 563 30.64 0.79 -0.82
N GLN A 564 31.66 0.40 -0.08
CA GLN A 564 32.96 1.10 0.01
C GLN A 564 32.89 2.49 0.65
N GLN A 565 31.80 2.81 1.35
CA GLN A 565 31.72 4.02 2.16
C GLN A 565 32.26 3.70 3.57
N ASN A 566 33.56 3.89 3.75
CA ASN A 566 34.24 3.50 5.00
C ASN A 566 34.06 4.51 6.15
N ARG A 567 33.79 5.78 5.81
CA ARG A 567 33.52 6.84 6.77
C ARG A 567 32.03 7.10 6.81
N VAL A 568 31.37 6.66 7.88
CA VAL A 568 29.91 6.80 8.02
C VAL A 568 29.59 7.50 9.31
N ARG A 569 28.78 8.56 9.25
CA ARG A 569 28.26 9.33 10.37
C ARG A 569 26.78 9.54 10.18
N LEU A 570 25.98 8.83 10.93
CA LEU A 570 24.52 8.88 10.83
C LEU A 570 23.91 9.23 12.17
N PHE A 571 22.80 9.92 12.14
CA PHE A 571 21.93 10.13 13.28
C PHE A 571 20.47 9.92 12.92
N GLU A 572 19.66 9.61 13.91
CA GLU A 572 18.22 9.47 13.78
C GLU A 572 17.51 10.03 15.01
N PHE A 573 16.38 10.67 14.77
CA PHE A 573 15.38 11.02 15.77
C PHE A 573 14.14 10.17 15.55
N GLY A 574 13.73 9.41 16.54
CA GLY A 574 12.62 8.52 16.36
C GLY A 574 12.07 7.94 17.66
N LEU A 575 10.98 7.19 17.52
CA LEU A 575 10.40 6.45 18.62
C LEU A 575 11.10 5.10 18.81
N ARG A 576 11.32 4.73 20.08
CA ARG A 576 11.58 3.36 20.50
C ARG A 576 10.42 2.84 21.33
N PHE A 577 10.25 1.53 21.35
CA PHE A 577 9.09 0.86 21.93
C PHE A 577 9.53 -0.07 23.06
N ILE A 578 9.35 0.37 24.29
CA ILE A 578 9.77 -0.37 25.48
C ILE A 578 8.54 -1.08 26.08
N PRO A 579 8.56 -2.42 26.21
CA PRO A 579 7.49 -3.13 26.92
C PRO A 579 7.33 -2.61 28.35
N ASP A 580 6.11 -2.23 28.72
CA ASP A 580 5.77 -1.69 30.02
C ASP A 580 4.32 -2.03 30.35
N GLU A 581 4.10 -2.95 31.29
CA GLU A 581 2.75 -3.41 31.67
C GLU A 581 1.85 -2.30 32.22
N LYS A 582 2.43 -1.18 32.66
CA LYS A 582 1.68 -0.04 33.20
C LYS A 582 1.30 0.99 32.15
N ALA A 583 1.90 0.90 30.95
CA ALA A 583 1.60 1.80 29.85
C ALA A 583 0.34 1.37 29.10
N GLU A 584 -0.32 2.31 28.44
CA GLU A 584 -1.41 2.05 27.53
C GLU A 584 -0.94 1.07 26.43
N PHE A 585 -1.73 0.05 26.15
CA PHE A 585 -1.39 -1.06 25.23
C PHE A 585 -0.14 -1.88 25.62
N GLY A 586 0.35 -1.77 26.87
CA GLY A 586 1.51 -2.52 27.34
C GLY A 586 2.86 -2.05 26.77
N VAL A 587 2.91 -0.88 26.13
CA VAL A 587 4.13 -0.32 25.50
C VAL A 587 4.31 1.15 25.83
N ARG A 588 5.55 1.50 26.25
CA ARG A 588 5.97 2.88 26.42
C ARG A 588 6.71 3.32 25.17
N GLN A 589 6.23 4.39 24.54
CA GLN A 589 6.81 5.02 23.37
C GLN A 589 7.69 6.18 23.83
N GLU A 590 8.97 6.14 23.51
CA GLU A 590 9.94 7.15 23.90
C GLU A 590 10.60 7.77 22.67
N HIS A 591 10.57 9.09 22.60
CA HIS A 591 11.37 9.81 21.61
C HIS A 591 12.83 9.86 22.02
N VAL A 592 13.69 9.31 21.19
CA VAL A 592 15.13 9.29 21.41
C VAL A 592 15.90 9.79 20.20
N PHE A 593 17.07 10.29 20.46
CA PHE A 593 18.11 10.58 19.51
C PHE A 593 19.16 9.48 19.58
N ALA A 594 19.64 8.99 18.44
CA ALA A 594 20.81 8.14 18.38
C ALA A 594 21.75 8.58 17.26
N ALA A 595 23.04 8.33 17.48
CA ALA A 595 24.04 8.55 16.45
C ALA A 595 25.06 7.41 16.40
N VAL A 596 25.64 7.22 15.22
CA VAL A 596 26.75 6.30 14.98
C VAL A 596 27.82 6.96 14.15
N MET A 597 29.07 6.69 14.53
CA MET A 597 30.26 7.19 13.84
C MET A 597 31.26 6.05 13.62
N THR A 598 31.79 5.94 12.40
CA THR A 598 32.81 4.95 12.05
C THR A 598 33.80 5.54 11.01
N GLY A 599 34.95 4.91 10.87
CA GLY A 599 35.97 5.32 9.92
C GLY A 599 36.96 6.37 10.43
N SER A 600 37.37 7.29 9.56
CA SER A 600 38.33 8.34 9.89
C SER A 600 37.68 9.52 10.64
N LYS A 601 38.49 10.19 11.48
CA LYS A 601 38.09 11.40 12.20
C LYS A 601 37.69 12.54 11.26
N ALA A 602 38.50 12.79 10.25
CA ALA A 602 38.24 13.79 9.21
C ALA A 602 38.25 13.13 7.82
N ASN A 603 37.72 13.83 6.80
CA ASN A 603 37.91 13.48 5.41
C ASN A 603 39.40 13.54 5.06
N GLU A 604 39.81 12.73 4.07
CA GLU A 604 41.18 12.77 3.59
C GLU A 604 41.56 14.16 3.09
N GLN A 605 42.61 14.72 3.66
CA GLN A 605 43.06 16.08 3.37
C GLN A 605 44.57 16.23 3.59
N TRP A 606 45.15 17.24 3.00
CA TRP A 606 46.61 17.48 3.06
C TRP A 606 47.08 18.12 4.39
N SER A 607 46.18 18.82 5.10
CA SER A 607 46.55 19.62 6.28
C SER A 607 46.58 18.81 7.60
N GLU A 608 45.91 17.66 7.61
CA GLU A 608 45.83 16.78 8.78
C GLU A 608 46.23 15.34 8.43
N LYS A 609 46.94 14.69 9.37
CA LYS A 609 47.18 13.26 9.22
C LYS A 609 45.89 12.47 9.40
N ALA A 610 45.70 11.49 8.55
CA ALA A 610 44.57 10.55 8.70
C ALA A 610 44.68 9.86 10.08
N ALA A 611 43.63 10.01 10.87
CA ALA A 611 43.48 9.37 12.17
C ALA A 611 42.11 8.66 12.23
N PRO A 612 42.01 7.47 12.83
CA PRO A 612 40.72 6.84 13.07
C PRO A 612 39.94 7.67 14.12
N ALA A 613 38.62 7.67 13.94
CA ALA A 613 37.70 8.21 14.93
C ALA A 613 37.81 7.43 16.24
N ASP A 614 37.61 8.12 17.36
CA ASP A 614 37.65 7.55 18.68
C ASP A 614 36.44 7.93 19.57
N PHE A 615 36.44 7.43 20.80
CA PHE A 615 35.41 7.73 21.79
C PHE A 615 35.21 9.21 22.06
N TYR A 616 36.34 9.95 22.15
CA TYR A 616 36.31 11.37 22.49
C TYR A 616 35.83 12.25 21.35
N ASP A 617 36.00 11.79 20.12
CA ASP A 617 35.44 12.50 18.96
C ASP A 617 33.91 12.51 19.04
N LEU A 618 33.25 11.33 19.24
CA LEU A 618 31.81 11.28 19.42
C LEU A 618 31.36 12.02 20.68
N LYS A 619 32.10 11.87 21.80
CA LYS A 619 31.81 12.59 23.03
C LYS A 619 31.82 14.10 22.82
N GLY A 620 32.80 14.65 22.10
CA GLY A 620 32.87 16.08 21.77
C GLY A 620 31.68 16.59 20.96
N TYR A 621 31.20 15.78 20.00
CA TYR A 621 29.96 16.13 19.25
C TYR A 621 28.72 16.12 20.14
N ILE A 622 28.65 15.18 21.08
CA ILE A 622 27.52 15.10 22.03
C ILE A 622 27.60 16.24 23.04
N GLU A 623 28.78 16.59 23.53
CA GLU A 623 28.99 17.78 24.40
C GLU A 623 28.57 19.07 23.69
N ASN A 624 28.89 19.21 22.38
CA ASN A 624 28.43 20.34 21.59
C ASN A 624 26.91 20.39 21.49
N LEU A 625 26.26 19.22 21.25
CA LEU A 625 24.80 19.11 21.22
C LEU A 625 24.18 19.45 22.58
N LEU A 626 24.73 18.93 23.68
CA LEU A 626 24.29 19.23 25.04
C LEU A 626 24.45 20.70 25.39
N SER A 627 25.45 21.38 24.84
CA SER A 627 25.69 22.82 25.06
C SER A 627 24.60 23.72 24.49
N LEU A 628 23.80 23.24 23.53
CA LEU A 628 22.61 23.95 23.04
C LEU A 628 21.51 24.00 24.10
N SER A 629 21.47 23.00 24.98
CA SER A 629 20.53 22.90 26.08
C SER A 629 21.22 23.38 27.38
N SER A 630 20.47 23.44 28.47
CA SER A 630 21.05 23.71 29.80
C SER A 630 21.91 22.56 30.34
N ALA A 631 21.93 21.44 29.62
CA ALA A 631 22.65 20.24 30.06
C ALA A 631 24.17 20.35 29.90
N GLY A 632 24.67 21.23 29.03
CA GLY A 632 26.08 21.29 28.66
C GLY A 632 27.06 21.35 29.83
N ASN A 633 26.77 22.14 30.86
CA ASN A 633 27.61 22.26 32.06
C ASN A 633 27.18 21.34 33.23
N ARG A 634 26.07 20.63 33.10
CA ARG A 634 25.50 19.76 34.15
C ARG A 634 25.59 18.28 33.80
N ALA A 635 25.74 17.97 32.55
CA ALA A 635 25.86 16.60 32.10
C ALA A 635 27.24 16.02 32.46
N LYS A 636 27.23 14.79 32.98
CA LYS A 636 28.42 14.02 33.32
C LYS A 636 28.47 12.72 32.57
N PHE A 637 29.67 12.34 32.14
CA PHE A 637 29.92 11.04 31.52
C PHE A 637 30.54 10.11 32.58
N VAL A 638 29.74 9.15 33.04
CA VAL A 638 30.12 8.21 34.09
C VAL A 638 30.39 6.84 33.51
N ALA A 639 31.57 6.29 33.75
CA ALA A 639 31.94 4.96 33.27
C ALA A 639 30.87 3.91 33.69
N LYS A 640 30.27 3.27 32.72
CA LYS A 640 29.24 2.24 32.92
C LYS A 640 29.30 1.22 31.80
N SER A 641 29.21 -0.06 32.13
CA SER A 641 29.19 -1.12 31.14
C SER A 641 27.78 -1.38 30.62
N TYR A 642 27.64 -1.57 29.31
CA TYR A 642 26.43 -1.97 28.62
C TYR A 642 26.74 -3.20 27.75
N THR A 643 25.81 -4.10 27.63
CA THR A 643 25.98 -5.36 26.85
C THR A 643 26.42 -5.11 25.42
N ALA A 644 25.84 -4.08 24.77
CA ALA A 644 26.17 -3.72 23.40
C ALA A 644 27.52 -3.05 23.22
N LEU A 645 28.16 -2.55 24.30
CA LEU A 645 29.32 -1.67 24.23
C LEU A 645 30.59 -2.32 24.80
N HIS A 646 31.74 -1.81 24.37
CA HIS A 646 33.03 -2.21 24.90
C HIS A 646 33.18 -1.73 26.37
N PRO A 647 33.44 -2.63 27.33
CA PRO A 647 33.40 -2.31 28.76
C PRO A 647 34.38 -1.23 29.20
N GLY A 648 35.52 -1.10 28.48
CA GLY A 648 36.56 -0.05 28.78
C GLY A 648 36.35 1.26 27.98
N GLN A 649 35.32 1.34 27.12
CA GLN A 649 35.03 2.53 26.30
C GLN A 649 33.52 2.77 26.23
N SER A 650 32.88 2.86 27.38
CA SER A 650 31.44 3.14 27.51
C SER A 650 31.13 3.95 28.75
N ALA A 651 30.14 4.83 28.62
CA ALA A 651 29.69 5.68 29.69
C ALA A 651 28.19 5.93 29.67
N ALA A 652 27.59 6.08 30.83
CA ALA A 652 26.29 6.69 31.00
C ALA A 652 26.42 8.21 30.88
N ILE A 653 25.41 8.83 30.21
CA ILE A 653 25.27 10.29 30.20
C ILE A 653 24.25 10.62 31.29
N MET A 654 24.75 11.27 32.33
CA MET A 654 24.00 11.65 33.52
C MET A 654 23.65 13.14 33.47
N LEU A 655 22.40 13.50 33.74
CA LEU A 655 21.96 14.88 33.92
C LEU A 655 21.21 14.98 35.25
N ASP A 656 21.72 15.85 36.15
CA ASP A 656 21.15 16.09 37.50
C ASP A 656 20.92 14.80 38.30
N GLY A 657 21.76 13.79 38.10
CA GLY A 657 21.69 12.49 38.79
C GLY A 657 20.83 11.43 38.09
N GLU A 658 20.14 11.78 37.01
CA GLU A 658 19.37 10.84 36.18
C GLU A 658 20.16 10.44 34.93
N GLU A 659 20.02 9.17 34.52
CA GLU A 659 20.62 8.67 33.29
C GLU A 659 19.73 9.06 32.11
N ILE A 660 20.21 9.94 31.24
CA ILE A 660 19.49 10.41 30.05
C ILE A 660 19.87 9.66 28.77
N GLY A 661 20.89 8.84 28.82
CA GLY A 661 21.41 8.09 27.70
C GLY A 661 22.76 7.46 27.93
N PHE A 662 23.33 6.93 26.87
CA PHE A 662 24.66 6.29 26.90
C PHE A 662 25.47 6.61 25.65
N ILE A 663 26.77 6.42 25.75
CA ILE A 663 27.74 6.59 24.67
C ILE A 663 28.85 5.52 24.82
N GLY A 664 29.37 5.02 23.70
CA GLY A 664 30.49 4.09 23.74
C GLY A 664 30.88 3.51 22.39
N GLN A 665 31.98 2.75 22.42
CA GLN A 665 32.37 1.91 21.30
C GLN A 665 31.47 0.67 21.24
N LEU A 666 30.93 0.34 20.09
CA LEU A 666 30.24 -0.92 19.88
C LEU A 666 31.16 -2.10 20.21
N HIS A 667 30.63 -3.11 20.91
CA HIS A 667 31.45 -4.28 21.30
C HIS A 667 31.99 -4.99 20.04
N PRO A 668 33.30 -5.28 19.94
CA PRO A 668 33.90 -5.83 18.73
C PRO A 668 33.27 -7.12 18.23
N THR A 669 32.86 -8.02 19.14
CA THR A 669 32.16 -9.26 18.80
C THR A 669 30.78 -8.99 18.18
N ILE A 670 30.07 -7.96 18.64
CA ILE A 670 28.78 -7.58 18.09
C ILE A 670 28.99 -6.90 16.73
N ALA A 671 29.97 -6.00 16.61
CA ALA A 671 30.33 -5.39 15.33
C ALA A 671 30.59 -6.45 14.25
N GLN A 672 31.36 -7.47 14.58
CA GLN A 672 31.65 -8.58 13.69
C GLN A 672 30.37 -9.36 13.26
N LYS A 673 29.48 -9.64 14.22
CA LYS A 673 28.22 -10.38 13.95
C LYS A 673 27.25 -9.58 13.07
N ILE A 674 27.28 -8.26 13.16
CA ILE A 674 26.44 -7.35 12.35
C ILE A 674 27.11 -7.04 10.99
N GLY A 675 28.36 -7.42 10.79
CA GLY A 675 29.11 -7.16 9.56
C GLY A 675 29.67 -5.74 9.46
N ILE A 676 30.00 -5.12 10.60
CA ILE A 676 30.62 -3.80 10.65
C ILE A 676 32.14 -3.96 10.70
N ASN A 677 32.83 -3.31 9.77
CA ASN A 677 34.28 -3.27 9.69
C ASN A 677 34.84 -2.12 10.53
N GLY A 678 35.85 -2.43 11.33
CA GLY A 678 36.51 -1.44 12.18
C GLY A 678 35.73 -1.08 13.45
N LYS A 679 36.11 0.05 14.07
CA LYS A 679 35.47 0.56 15.27
C LYS A 679 34.25 1.41 14.91
N ALA A 680 33.16 1.21 15.62
CA ALA A 680 31.96 2.06 15.56
C ALA A 680 31.68 2.63 16.94
N PHE A 681 31.42 3.91 17.02
CA PHE A 681 31.05 4.62 18.24
C PHE A 681 29.58 5.01 18.12
N VAL A 682 28.83 4.78 19.18
CA VAL A 682 27.39 4.97 19.21
C VAL A 682 26.94 5.72 20.46
N CYS A 683 25.82 6.42 20.34
CA CYS A 683 25.12 6.98 21.49
C CYS A 683 23.61 6.90 21.28
N GLU A 684 22.85 6.90 22.36
CA GLU A 684 21.40 7.09 22.37
C GLU A 684 21.00 7.93 23.58
N ILE A 685 20.18 8.98 23.38
CA ILE A 685 19.84 10.00 24.38
C ILE A 685 18.33 10.30 24.30
N SER A 686 17.67 10.49 25.44
CA SER A 686 16.29 10.98 25.52
C SER A 686 16.17 12.40 24.96
N ILE A 687 15.27 12.63 24.02
CA ILE A 687 15.03 13.96 23.43
C ILE A 687 14.51 14.92 24.49
N ALA A 688 13.63 14.47 25.38
CA ALA A 688 13.07 15.29 26.45
C ALA A 688 14.14 15.98 27.31
N SER A 689 15.32 15.33 27.48
CA SER A 689 16.42 15.84 28.30
C SER A 689 17.26 16.93 27.58
N ILE A 690 17.15 17.03 26.26
CA ILE A 690 17.97 17.97 25.45
C ILE A 690 17.12 19.01 24.70
N SER A 691 15.81 18.97 24.81
CA SER A 691 14.87 19.87 24.12
C SER A 691 14.59 21.18 24.86
N ARG A 692 15.18 21.37 26.03
CA ARG A 692 15.01 22.60 26.83
C ARG A 692 16.33 23.23 27.23
N ARG A 693 16.34 24.57 27.31
CA ARG A 693 17.45 25.36 27.76
C ARG A 693 17.02 26.31 28.87
N ASP A 694 18.00 26.73 29.69
CA ASP A 694 17.80 27.87 30.58
C ASP A 694 17.83 29.15 29.76
N ILE A 695 17.00 30.10 30.12
CA ILE A 695 17.05 31.45 29.52
C ILE A 695 18.32 32.13 29.95
N ALA A 696 19.15 32.50 28.98
CA ALA A 696 20.42 33.16 29.26
C ALA A 696 20.21 34.50 29.99
N LYS A 697 20.88 34.65 31.12
CA LYS A 697 20.89 35.90 31.87
C LYS A 697 22.18 36.63 31.58
N ALA A 698 22.11 37.93 31.29
CA ALA A 698 23.26 38.75 31.10
C ALA A 698 24.12 38.77 32.42
N LYS A 699 25.40 38.58 32.26
CA LYS A 699 26.39 38.77 33.34
C LYS A 699 27.29 39.92 32.96
N GLU A 700 27.75 40.69 33.99
CA GLU A 700 28.75 41.73 33.77
C GLU A 700 30.05 41.12 33.24
N ILE A 701 30.60 41.73 32.22
CA ILE A 701 31.91 41.38 31.67
C ILE A 701 32.96 42.12 32.48
N SER A 702 33.93 41.37 33.05
CA SER A 702 35.02 41.97 33.79
C SER A 702 35.86 42.91 32.90
N ARG A 703 36.21 44.05 33.44
CA ARG A 703 37.10 45.08 32.81
C ARG A 703 38.56 44.84 33.17
N PHE A 704 38.84 43.91 34.07
CA PHE A 704 40.17 43.64 34.59
C PHE A 704 40.83 42.47 33.89
N PRO A 705 42.17 42.42 33.79
CA PRO A 705 42.86 41.35 33.09
C PRO A 705 42.72 40.00 33.82
N ALA A 706 42.50 38.93 33.01
CA ALA A 706 42.53 37.56 33.50
C ALA A 706 44.01 37.07 33.61
N ASN A 707 44.27 36.22 34.58
CA ASN A 707 45.53 35.57 34.77
C ASN A 707 45.42 34.06 34.55
N ARG A 708 46.24 33.54 33.65
CA ARG A 708 46.34 32.09 33.44
C ARG A 708 47.52 31.50 34.25
N ARG A 709 47.22 30.32 34.85
CA ARG A 709 48.26 29.49 35.55
C ARG A 709 48.05 28.03 35.08
N ASP A 710 49.12 27.39 34.73
CA ASP A 710 49.16 26.02 34.31
C ASP A 710 49.70 25.14 35.39
N LEU A 711 49.07 24.03 35.70
CA LEU A 711 49.41 23.03 36.69
C LEU A 711 49.59 21.68 36.06
N ALA A 712 50.66 20.98 36.31
CA ALA A 712 50.89 19.60 35.99
C ALA A 712 50.63 18.73 37.22
N LEU A 713 49.48 18.06 37.30
CA LEU A 713 49.00 17.30 38.44
C LEU A 713 49.21 15.80 38.22
N VAL A 714 49.84 15.12 39.15
CA VAL A 714 49.91 13.65 39.10
C VAL A 714 48.81 13.07 40.00
N VAL A 715 48.01 12.21 39.44
CA VAL A 715 46.90 11.49 40.11
C VAL A 715 46.91 10.01 39.75
N ALA A 716 46.30 9.17 40.56
CA ALA A 716 46.13 7.77 40.23
C ALA A 716 45.29 7.57 38.95
N ASP A 717 45.57 6.56 38.17
CA ASP A 717 44.86 6.26 36.90
C ASP A 717 43.34 6.10 37.07
N SER A 718 42.91 5.64 38.24
CA SER A 718 41.50 5.45 38.59
C SER A 718 40.73 6.77 38.82
N VAL A 719 41.43 7.90 39.00
CA VAL A 719 40.78 9.20 39.23
C VAL A 719 40.27 9.74 37.88
N ALA A 720 39.00 10.04 37.82
CA ALA A 720 38.42 10.65 36.60
C ALA A 720 38.91 12.11 36.46
N ALA A 721 39.26 12.49 35.23
CA ALA A 721 39.71 13.87 34.98
C ALA A 721 38.62 14.89 35.30
N ASP A 722 37.34 14.56 35.04
CA ASP A 722 36.20 15.43 35.34
C ASP A 722 36.05 15.73 36.83
N ASP A 723 36.29 14.73 37.69
CA ASP A 723 36.28 14.91 39.17
C ASP A 723 37.37 15.88 39.61
N VAL A 724 38.54 15.85 38.95
CA VAL A 724 39.64 16.79 39.21
C VAL A 724 39.28 18.21 38.79
N LEU A 725 38.68 18.35 37.60
CA LEU A 725 38.23 19.65 37.09
C LEU A 725 37.13 20.26 37.97
N ASP A 726 36.18 19.44 38.43
CA ASP A 726 35.10 19.85 39.33
C ASP A 726 35.68 20.31 40.69
N ALA A 727 36.60 19.57 41.25
CA ALA A 727 37.26 19.95 42.49
C ALA A 727 38.02 21.28 42.36
N CYS A 728 38.65 21.51 41.18
CA CYS A 728 39.25 22.80 40.88
C CYS A 728 38.23 23.95 40.87
N ARG A 729 37.10 23.74 40.21
CA ARG A 729 36.02 24.76 40.12
C ARG A 729 35.46 25.10 41.50
N VAL A 730 35.21 24.09 42.31
CA VAL A 730 34.68 24.27 43.67
C VAL A 730 35.67 25.01 44.54
N ALA A 731 36.95 24.60 44.54
CA ALA A 731 37.98 25.21 45.39
C ALA A 731 38.39 26.60 44.91
N GLY A 732 38.36 26.85 43.60
CA GLY A 732 38.71 28.16 43.02
C GLY A 732 37.67 29.24 43.22
N GLY A 733 36.41 28.85 43.49
CA GLY A 733 35.27 29.76 43.70
C GLY A 733 35.04 30.75 42.55
N ASP A 734 34.41 31.87 42.84
CA ASP A 734 33.97 32.84 41.82
C ASP A 734 35.10 33.49 41.03
N LYS A 735 36.32 33.49 41.58
CA LYS A 735 37.52 34.05 40.90
C LYS A 735 38.09 33.10 39.84
N LEU A 736 37.76 31.80 39.87
CA LEU A 736 38.23 30.85 38.90
C LEU A 736 37.19 30.76 37.76
N THR A 737 37.41 31.50 36.71
CA THR A 737 36.47 31.69 35.62
C THR A 737 36.52 30.52 34.61
N GLN A 738 37.67 29.83 34.46
CA GLN A 738 37.84 28.73 33.53
C GLN A 738 38.87 27.72 34.02
N VAL A 739 38.57 26.45 33.80
CA VAL A 739 39.47 25.31 34.03
C VAL A 739 39.46 24.43 32.79
N ASN A 740 40.64 24.21 32.19
CA ASN A 740 40.76 23.37 31.00
C ASN A 740 41.85 22.32 31.21
N LEU A 741 41.54 21.08 30.84
CA LEU A 741 42.51 20.04 30.65
C LEU A 741 43.06 20.14 29.23
N PHE A 742 44.38 20.34 29.07
CA PHE A 742 44.98 20.50 27.76
C PHE A 742 46.03 19.45 27.41
N ASP A 743 46.48 18.62 28.39
CA ASP A 743 47.37 17.50 28.14
C ASP A 743 47.17 16.40 29.18
N VAL A 744 47.33 15.15 28.76
CA VAL A 744 47.32 13.94 29.60
C VAL A 744 48.54 13.11 29.25
N TYR A 745 49.43 12.93 30.20
CA TYR A 745 50.67 12.23 29.98
C TYR A 745 50.79 11.01 30.89
N GLN A 746 51.19 9.90 30.31
CA GLN A 746 51.58 8.65 30.99
C GLN A 746 52.92 8.21 30.41
N GLY A 747 53.93 8.05 31.24
CA GLY A 747 55.26 7.64 30.77
C GLY A 747 56.40 7.95 31.73
N SER A 748 57.60 8.08 31.22
CA SER A 748 58.81 8.33 32.06
C SER A 748 58.61 9.61 32.86
N GLY A 749 58.92 9.54 34.17
CA GLY A 749 58.71 10.62 35.10
C GLY A 749 57.35 10.68 35.79
N VAL A 750 56.48 9.74 35.55
CA VAL A 750 55.20 9.55 36.26
C VAL A 750 55.23 8.15 36.89
N ALA A 751 54.85 8.03 38.16
CA ALA A 751 54.81 6.73 38.84
C ALA A 751 53.88 5.75 38.14
N GLU A 752 54.18 4.43 38.18
CA GLU A 752 53.33 3.39 37.63
C GLU A 752 51.95 3.41 38.30
N GLY A 753 50.86 3.27 37.50
CA GLY A 753 49.48 3.41 37.99
C GLY A 753 49.02 4.85 38.19
N HIS A 754 49.80 5.82 37.71
CA HIS A 754 49.45 7.26 37.76
C HIS A 754 49.52 7.91 36.40
N LYS A 755 48.81 9.01 36.26
CA LYS A 755 48.80 9.89 35.10
C LYS A 755 49.04 11.35 35.50
N SER A 756 49.67 12.09 34.63
CA SER A 756 49.83 13.53 34.78
C SER A 756 48.75 14.26 33.97
N LEU A 757 47.99 15.11 34.63
CA LEU A 757 46.98 15.98 34.02
C LEU A 757 47.51 17.40 33.98
N ALA A 758 47.68 17.96 32.77
CA ALA A 758 48.02 19.35 32.59
C ALA A 758 46.76 20.19 32.46
N ILE A 759 46.50 21.01 33.48
CA ILE A 759 45.30 21.87 33.53
C ILE A 759 45.69 23.34 33.53
N SER A 760 44.91 24.17 32.85
CA SER A 760 45.03 25.62 32.94
C SER A 760 43.89 26.18 33.79
N LEU A 761 44.25 27.08 34.70
CA LEU A 761 43.35 27.84 35.54
C LEU A 761 43.35 29.29 35.06
N VAL A 762 42.14 29.82 34.71
CA VAL A 762 41.99 31.26 34.39
C VAL A 762 41.31 31.93 35.56
N ILE A 763 42.07 32.86 36.20
CA ILE A 763 41.64 33.54 37.40
C ILE A 763 41.41 35.02 37.09
N GLN A 764 40.26 35.55 37.47
CA GLN A 764 39.81 36.90 37.16
C GLN A 764 38.86 37.40 38.23
N ASP A 765 38.88 38.72 38.48
CA ASP A 765 37.92 39.35 39.37
C ASP A 765 37.12 40.40 38.61
N ASN A 766 35.86 40.64 39.02
CA ASN A 766 34.99 41.63 38.39
C ASN A 766 35.12 43.02 38.95
N GLU A 767 35.79 43.21 40.11
CA GLU A 767 35.88 44.46 40.87
C GLU A 767 37.23 45.09 40.78
N LYS A 768 38.32 44.28 40.63
CA LYS A 768 39.67 44.77 40.61
C LYS A 768 40.66 43.91 39.83
N THR A 769 41.84 44.48 39.55
CA THR A 769 42.98 43.69 39.07
C THR A 769 43.52 42.86 40.23
N LEU A 770 43.68 41.54 40.06
CA LEU A 770 44.20 40.64 41.08
C LEU A 770 45.67 40.81 41.24
N GLU A 771 46.12 40.84 42.51
CA GLU A 771 47.52 40.83 42.88
C GLU A 771 48.07 39.39 42.95
N GLU A 772 49.38 39.20 42.86
CA GLU A 772 50.02 37.90 42.83
C GLU A 772 49.73 37.07 44.11
N ASP A 773 49.60 37.66 45.25
CA ASP A 773 49.24 36.99 46.51
C ASP A 773 47.80 36.43 46.45
N GLU A 774 46.85 37.11 45.82
CA GLU A 774 45.46 36.66 45.64
C GLU A 774 45.39 35.52 44.67
N ILE A 775 46.15 35.58 43.60
CA ILE A 775 46.24 34.51 42.60
C ILE A 775 46.78 33.25 43.23
N ASN A 776 47.89 33.39 44.00
CA ASN A 776 48.50 32.28 44.69
C ASN A 776 47.62 31.69 45.80
N ALA A 777 46.77 32.51 46.43
CA ALA A 777 45.74 31.99 47.36
C ALA A 777 44.76 31.08 46.69
N VAL A 778 44.24 31.42 45.49
CA VAL A 778 43.32 30.55 44.70
C VAL A 778 44.05 29.27 44.31
N ILE A 779 45.29 29.33 43.83
CA ILE A 779 46.06 28.15 43.44
C ILE A 779 46.28 27.23 44.63
N SER A 780 46.65 27.80 45.78
CA SER A 780 46.91 27.07 47.03
C SER A 780 45.63 26.35 47.53
N ALA A 781 44.48 27.01 47.41
CA ALA A 781 43.19 26.41 47.75
C ALA A 781 42.87 25.22 46.82
N VAL A 782 43.03 25.38 45.49
CA VAL A 782 42.86 24.29 44.50
C VAL A 782 43.80 23.12 44.77
N LEU A 783 45.10 23.38 44.99
CA LEU A 783 46.11 22.33 45.31
C LEU A 783 45.78 21.57 46.59
N SER A 784 45.33 22.29 47.63
CA SER A 784 44.97 21.72 48.94
C SER A 784 43.74 20.75 48.73
N GLU A 785 42.72 21.17 48.04
CA GLU A 785 41.52 20.33 47.74
C GLU A 785 41.87 19.08 46.93
N LEU A 786 42.65 19.24 45.88
CA LEU A 786 43.12 18.14 45.06
C LEU A 786 44.02 17.16 45.83
N LYS A 787 44.84 17.61 46.67
CA LYS A 787 45.68 16.77 47.55
C LYS A 787 44.80 16.01 48.55
N GLN A 788 43.85 16.71 49.16
CA GLN A 788 42.93 16.07 50.13
C GLN A 788 42.06 15.01 49.53
N ARG A 789 41.45 15.30 48.36
CA ARG A 789 40.48 14.39 47.73
C ARG A 789 41.10 13.26 46.94
N PHE A 790 42.19 13.55 46.19
CA PHE A 790 42.76 12.63 45.20
C PHE A 790 44.22 12.25 45.49
N ASN A 791 44.80 12.73 46.60
CA ASN A 791 46.22 12.61 46.90
C ASN A 791 47.10 13.12 45.73
N ALA A 792 46.61 14.14 45.04
CA ALA A 792 47.28 14.74 43.88
C ALA A 792 48.55 15.55 44.35
N TYR A 793 49.59 15.55 43.50
CA TYR A 793 50.75 16.31 43.68
C TYR A 793 51.25 16.95 42.37
N LEU A 794 52.00 18.01 42.47
CA LEU A 794 52.58 18.64 41.29
C LEU A 794 53.68 17.77 40.70
N ARG A 795 53.71 17.66 39.38
CA ARG A 795 54.84 17.07 38.68
C ARG A 795 56.03 18.08 38.67
N ASP A 796 57.22 17.63 39.05
CA ASP A 796 58.45 18.43 39.00
C ASP A 796 58.90 18.80 37.58
#